data_043468c5b6ffda56b2992c315d18b86f
#
_entry.id   043468c5b6ffda56b2992c315d18b86f
#
_cell.length_a   1.000
_cell.length_b   1.000
_cell.length_c   1.000
_cell.angle_alpha   90.00
_cell.angle_beta   90.00
_cell.angle_gamma   90.00
#
_symmetry.space_group_name_H-M   'P 1'
#
loop_
_entity.id
_entity.type
_entity.pdbx_description
1 polymer ?
#
loop_
_entity_poly.entity_id
_entity_poly.type
_entity_poly.pdbx_seq_one_letter_code
_entity_poly.pdbx_strand_id
1 'polypeptide(L)'
;MRKFLSILILLFALVALVGCGEDKPTEEVKPTAVSITASNTTIEVGKYVNLIASVTPKGANQKVNWSSSDDAVATVSTAGRVTGKSEGTATITATSVEDSKLSGSVVITVIAASEDPNGGGEEIVITAINLEFTEEVFVDFDFSITVTTEPTGQASKIIWSSSNEEVATVSKGKIHGVKAGTCEIIAKANDVEQKLTITVKERPDLESFELKGLHDIDTNGVDQLSVETTPKYAKVDIEWSIDDAEVATIDETGLVTPLKEGEVNVTARDKATNITKTGKIVITKAFNPNEVEPTTVTVSGDTSCYVGYTIRLFAEVLPAGVSQEVTWSVKPEGLATINENGELTALAAGDVRVKATSVAGTKPISSAAFKVTIEVEPEPEPVPNLGGYKIVIMNAKSALSDIDPFLEEYKGVDKIYKQRAWSEIEEGFNCKIAVEPYPDNAGWGPNRVKWIKDNSMNNLSECDFGIVAAAWLSDFVSAGAAVDTTRFFKAYGKNQIEPSLREGGMIHNKLYVVSPGLSETKIYPYKGLFYNLGLLKKYNLESPAKLFNEDKWTYDDFVQYCIAAQSVMAEDEYVVAGASSILWAGMVNAAGVKLSDKVTITLNFTHTYSLEAARALRKIYEAGAWDPNNIDTVEQKVSSFQDGKALFQGGEYWFIRNNDRFPADMWGKNSTEFGYVPFPYPSTVGKANTRVNDRGDSLIMMVSGRNYPAGVTAKDVFRAVQEMYLNTIKYQKEDPTYNPAELKYNSVVTRVDDPESILATIWFTSARTIYDPLHEESFQNEWGCESATAIKNIVATGADPAREFESIEDAVLAKFRQTYS
;
A
#
# COMPACT_ATOMS: atom_id res chain seq x y z
N MET A 1 28.46 -14.77 -40.64
CA MET A 1 27.50 -14.15 -39.75
C MET A 1 27.26 -15.05 -38.56
N ARG A 2 28.20 -15.11 -37.65
CA ARG A 2 28.15 -15.78 -36.34
C ARG A 2 29.17 -15.04 -35.50
N LYS A 3 28.74 -14.03 -34.75
CA LYS A 3 29.46 -13.33 -33.66
C LYS A 3 28.67 -12.09 -33.31
N PHE A 4 27.58 -12.27 -32.55
CA PHE A 4 26.91 -11.21 -31.79
C PHE A 4 25.81 -11.83 -30.91
N LEU A 5 26.20 -12.85 -30.11
CA LEU A 5 25.26 -13.40 -29.13
C LEU A 5 26.06 -13.95 -27.93
N SER A 6 26.83 -13.11 -27.26
CA SER A 6 27.55 -13.49 -26.05
C SER A 6 28.04 -12.29 -25.25
N ILE A 7 27.22 -11.24 -25.08
CA ILE A 7 27.51 -10.14 -24.13
C ILE A 7 26.19 -9.62 -23.58
N LEU A 8 25.44 -10.40 -22.89
CA LEU A 8 24.34 -9.90 -22.04
C LEU A 8 23.98 -10.85 -20.88
N ILE A 9 24.92 -11.67 -20.40
CA ILE A 9 24.73 -12.47 -19.19
C ILE A 9 26.04 -12.40 -18.39
N LEU A 10 26.40 -11.21 -17.91
CA LEU A 10 27.52 -11.07 -16.95
C LEU A 10 27.46 -9.69 -16.29
N LEU A 11 26.44 -9.42 -15.52
CA LEU A 11 26.43 -8.23 -14.65
C LEU A 11 25.58 -8.41 -13.38
N PHE A 12 25.62 -9.61 -12.78
CA PHE A 12 25.16 -9.79 -11.39
C PHE A 12 25.85 -10.99 -10.76
N ALA A 13 27.18 -10.92 -10.63
CA ALA A 13 27.92 -11.73 -9.68
C ALA A 13 29.37 -11.22 -9.66
N LEU A 14 29.68 -10.31 -8.77
CA LEU A 14 31.02 -10.17 -8.18
C LEU A 14 31.02 -9.06 -7.10
N VAL A 15 30.66 -9.44 -5.89
CA VAL A 15 31.23 -8.82 -4.70
C VAL A 15 31.57 -9.93 -3.74
N ALA A 16 32.80 -10.38 -3.77
CA ALA A 16 33.62 -10.85 -2.66
C ALA A 16 34.85 -11.57 -3.19
N LEU A 17 35.96 -10.83 -3.30
CA LEU A 17 37.30 -11.34 -3.03
C LEU A 17 38.26 -10.16 -2.97
N VAL A 18 38.70 -9.87 -1.79
CA VAL A 18 39.79 -8.92 -1.53
C VAL A 18 41.09 -9.51 -2.06
N GLY A 19 41.68 -8.82 -3.03
CA GLY A 19 43.03 -9.12 -3.50
C GLY A 19 43.55 -7.83 -4.14
N CYS A 20 44.61 -7.23 -3.56
CA CYS A 20 45.30 -6.07 -4.10
C CYS A 20 45.78 -6.31 -5.54
N GLY A 21 45.36 -5.42 -6.45
CA GLY A 21 45.85 -5.34 -7.81
C GLY A 21 45.37 -4.04 -8.44
N GLU A 22 46.26 -3.25 -8.96
CA GLU A 22 46.16 -1.93 -9.53
C GLU A 22 44.86 -1.56 -10.23
N ASP A 23 44.24 -0.46 -9.79
CA ASP A 23 43.10 0.19 -10.43
C ASP A 23 43.41 0.61 -11.87
N LYS A 24 42.81 -0.06 -12.85
CA LYS A 24 42.58 0.54 -14.16
C LYS A 24 41.35 1.42 -14.06
N PRO A 25 41.39 2.68 -14.50
CA PRO A 25 40.21 3.55 -14.53
C PRO A 25 39.17 2.92 -15.44
N THR A 26 37.95 2.72 -14.92
CA THR A 26 36.74 2.44 -15.72
C THR A 26 36.58 3.60 -16.68
N GLU A 27 36.56 3.33 -17.99
CA GLU A 27 36.31 4.34 -19.01
C GLU A 27 34.90 4.92 -18.74
N GLU A 28 34.84 6.19 -18.36
CA GLU A 28 33.63 6.93 -18.10
C GLU A 28 32.84 7.04 -19.41
N VAL A 29 31.63 6.45 -19.45
CA VAL A 29 30.78 6.44 -20.66
C VAL A 29 30.20 7.83 -20.85
N LYS A 30 30.74 8.60 -21.80
CA LYS A 30 30.33 9.98 -22.03
C LYS A 30 29.02 10.06 -22.82
N PRO A 31 28.16 11.04 -22.50
CA PRO A 31 26.93 11.28 -23.26
C PRO A 31 27.25 11.73 -24.69
N THR A 32 26.40 11.35 -25.63
CA THR A 32 26.54 11.71 -27.07
C THR A 32 25.28 12.40 -27.61
N ALA A 33 24.12 12.25 -26.99
CA ALA A 33 22.89 12.92 -27.35
C ALA A 33 21.90 12.96 -26.17
N VAL A 34 20.96 13.92 -26.22
CA VAL A 34 19.78 13.99 -25.35
C VAL A 34 18.54 14.01 -26.21
N SER A 35 17.57 13.18 -25.92
CA SER A 35 16.25 13.16 -26.56
C SER A 35 15.14 13.37 -25.53
N ILE A 36 14.02 13.95 -25.98
CA ILE A 36 12.83 14.14 -25.16
C ILE A 36 11.65 13.40 -25.80
N THR A 37 10.91 12.66 -24.96
CA THR A 37 9.65 12.04 -25.35
C THR A 37 8.52 12.74 -24.58
N ALA A 38 7.44 13.08 -25.28
CA ALA A 38 6.23 13.68 -24.73
C ALA A 38 5.01 12.83 -25.11
N SER A 39 4.12 12.58 -24.15
CA SER A 39 2.84 11.89 -24.42
C SER A 39 1.84 12.80 -25.13
N ASN A 40 1.95 14.11 -24.93
CA ASN A 40 1.17 15.15 -25.59
C ASN A 40 2.00 16.43 -25.64
N THR A 41 1.86 17.19 -26.74
CA THR A 41 2.53 18.48 -26.89
C THR A 41 1.57 19.67 -26.83
N THR A 42 0.27 19.41 -26.59
CA THR A 42 -0.75 20.46 -26.42
C THR A 42 -1.43 20.25 -25.06
N ILE A 43 -1.43 21.28 -24.21
CA ILE A 43 -2.05 21.27 -22.89
C ILE A 43 -2.92 22.52 -22.72
N GLU A 44 -3.94 22.44 -21.87
CA GLU A 44 -4.76 23.60 -21.49
C GLU A 44 -4.08 24.41 -20.37
N VAL A 45 -4.45 25.69 -20.26
CA VAL A 45 -4.03 26.52 -19.13
C VAL A 45 -4.43 25.85 -17.82
N GLY A 46 -3.48 25.74 -16.87
CA GLY A 46 -3.64 25.07 -15.59
C GLY A 46 -3.42 23.54 -15.64
N LYS A 47 -3.29 22.95 -16.81
CA LYS A 47 -2.97 21.52 -16.99
C LYS A 47 -1.46 21.33 -17.19
N TYR A 48 -1.03 20.06 -17.15
CA TYR A 48 0.39 19.71 -17.31
C TYR A 48 0.61 18.48 -18.20
N VAL A 49 1.85 18.33 -18.64
CA VAL A 49 2.36 17.13 -19.32
C VAL A 49 3.73 16.79 -18.75
N ASN A 50 4.04 15.50 -18.63
CA ASN A 50 5.35 15.04 -18.21
C ASN A 50 6.20 14.71 -19.43
N LEU A 51 7.43 15.24 -19.43
CA LEU A 51 8.44 14.97 -20.46
C LEU A 51 9.47 14.01 -19.91
N ILE A 52 9.93 13.09 -20.73
CA ILE A 52 10.99 12.14 -20.40
C ILE A 52 12.21 12.49 -21.23
N ALA A 53 13.33 12.79 -20.56
CA ALA A 53 14.62 12.94 -21.22
C ALA A 53 15.40 11.62 -21.14
N SER A 54 16.08 11.27 -22.24
CA SER A 54 16.98 10.12 -22.32
C SER A 54 18.33 10.56 -22.86
N VAL A 55 19.40 10.21 -22.15
CA VAL A 55 20.78 10.50 -22.56
C VAL A 55 21.40 9.26 -23.18
N THR A 56 21.92 9.41 -24.39
CA THR A 56 22.56 8.31 -25.14
C THR A 56 24.10 8.41 -25.01
N PRO A 57 24.84 7.30 -24.85
CA PRO A 57 24.34 5.91 -24.65
C PRO A 57 23.78 5.67 -23.25
N LYS A 58 22.98 4.64 -23.07
CA LYS A 58 22.29 4.31 -21.81
C LYS A 58 23.20 4.16 -20.58
N GLY A 59 24.50 3.91 -20.77
CA GLY A 59 25.51 3.87 -19.70
C GLY A 59 26.08 5.24 -19.28
N ALA A 60 25.73 6.33 -19.99
CA ALA A 60 26.13 7.67 -19.60
C ALA A 60 25.24 8.22 -18.49
N ASN A 61 25.68 9.29 -17.84
CA ASN A 61 24.91 9.97 -16.80
C ASN A 61 23.56 10.47 -17.37
N GLN A 62 22.45 9.97 -16.83
CA GLN A 62 21.09 10.27 -17.29
C GLN A 62 20.52 11.58 -16.72
N LYS A 63 21.24 12.31 -15.86
CA LYS A 63 20.76 13.55 -15.27
C LYS A 63 20.74 14.68 -16.30
N VAL A 64 19.63 15.41 -16.34
CA VAL A 64 19.42 16.58 -17.19
C VAL A 64 18.95 17.78 -16.38
N ASN A 65 19.27 18.97 -16.89
CA ASN A 65 18.69 20.23 -16.42
C ASN A 65 17.60 20.67 -17.39
N TRP A 66 16.41 20.93 -16.87
CA TRP A 66 15.27 21.38 -17.65
C TRP A 66 15.16 22.91 -17.67
N SER A 67 14.74 23.46 -18.80
CA SER A 67 14.44 24.88 -18.95
C SER A 67 13.29 25.11 -19.92
N SER A 68 12.54 26.18 -19.70
CA SER A 68 11.51 26.67 -20.61
C SER A 68 12.02 27.92 -21.33
N SER A 69 11.64 28.11 -22.59
CA SER A 69 11.90 29.33 -23.32
C SER A 69 11.01 30.50 -22.90
N ASP A 70 9.87 30.21 -22.26
CA ASP A 70 8.92 31.18 -21.74
C ASP A 70 8.14 30.64 -20.55
N ASP A 71 8.60 30.99 -19.34
CA ASP A 71 7.98 30.58 -18.09
C ASP A 71 6.62 31.27 -17.84
N ALA A 72 6.25 32.29 -18.59
CA ALA A 72 4.93 32.90 -18.54
C ALA A 72 3.90 32.06 -19.30
N VAL A 73 4.34 31.34 -20.35
CA VAL A 73 3.48 30.41 -21.11
C VAL A 73 3.47 29.03 -20.48
N ALA A 74 4.64 28.45 -20.20
CA ALA A 74 4.74 27.16 -19.54
C ALA A 74 6.00 27.04 -18.70
N THR A 75 5.88 26.55 -17.48
CA THR A 75 7.01 26.23 -16.58
C THR A 75 7.34 24.76 -16.64
N VAL A 76 8.62 24.42 -16.40
CA VAL A 76 9.08 23.04 -16.30
C VAL A 76 9.77 22.78 -14.95
N SER A 77 9.43 21.68 -14.29
CA SER A 77 10.10 21.26 -13.05
C SER A 77 11.40 20.51 -13.33
N THR A 78 12.22 20.32 -12.30
CA THR A 78 13.44 19.50 -12.38
C THR A 78 13.18 18.04 -12.76
N ALA A 79 11.94 17.55 -12.60
CA ALA A 79 11.50 16.22 -12.99
C ALA A 79 10.91 16.15 -14.42
N GLY A 80 10.94 17.25 -15.20
CA GLY A 80 10.42 17.27 -16.56
C GLY A 80 8.90 17.49 -16.68
N ARG A 81 8.22 17.88 -15.59
CA ARG A 81 6.79 18.24 -15.62
C ARG A 81 6.62 19.66 -16.15
N VAL A 82 5.88 19.79 -17.24
CA VAL A 82 5.54 21.08 -17.86
C VAL A 82 4.13 21.48 -17.49
N THR A 83 3.94 22.66 -16.91
CA THR A 83 2.62 23.20 -16.52
C THR A 83 2.30 24.43 -17.37
N GLY A 84 1.14 24.43 -18.04
CA GLY A 84 0.63 25.57 -18.81
C GLY A 84 0.17 26.71 -17.91
N LYS A 85 0.66 27.92 -18.14
CA LYS A 85 0.32 29.13 -17.38
C LYS A 85 -0.58 30.08 -18.12
N SER A 86 -0.30 30.31 -19.41
CA SER A 86 -1.10 31.14 -20.30
C SER A 86 -1.04 30.58 -21.71
N GLU A 87 -2.01 30.96 -22.56
CA GLU A 87 -2.03 30.55 -23.96
C GLU A 87 -0.76 30.99 -24.67
N GLY A 88 -0.24 30.10 -25.52
CA GLY A 88 0.97 30.35 -26.28
C GLY A 88 1.79 29.08 -26.55
N THR A 89 3.02 29.25 -26.97
CA THR A 89 3.96 28.17 -27.19
C THR A 89 5.25 28.40 -26.38
N ALA A 90 5.74 27.36 -25.72
CA ALA A 90 7.03 27.39 -25.08
C ALA A 90 7.88 26.19 -25.52
N THR A 91 9.17 26.39 -25.75
CA THR A 91 10.11 25.33 -26.07
C THR A 91 10.73 24.85 -24.75
N ILE A 92 10.52 23.58 -24.42
CA ILE A 92 11.10 22.96 -23.25
C ILE A 92 12.37 22.21 -23.65
N THR A 93 13.47 22.46 -22.93
CA THR A 93 14.79 21.92 -23.27
C THR A 93 15.34 21.14 -22.08
N ALA A 94 15.83 19.93 -22.35
CA ALA A 94 16.61 19.12 -21.42
C ALA A 94 18.07 19.14 -21.82
N THR A 95 18.95 19.56 -20.94
CA THR A 95 20.40 19.68 -21.17
C THR A 95 21.14 18.69 -20.27
N SER A 96 22.05 17.89 -20.82
CA SER A 96 22.85 16.95 -20.03
C SER A 96 23.64 17.69 -18.95
N VAL A 97 23.62 17.15 -17.72
CA VAL A 97 24.40 17.68 -16.61
C VAL A 97 25.89 17.45 -16.83
N GLU A 98 26.27 16.38 -17.52
CA GLU A 98 27.67 16.00 -17.77
C GLU A 98 28.27 16.75 -18.97
N ASP A 99 27.51 17.00 -20.03
CA ASP A 99 27.91 17.81 -21.17
C ASP A 99 26.83 18.81 -21.56
N SER A 100 26.99 20.05 -21.14
CA SER A 100 26.04 21.15 -21.38
C SER A 100 25.88 21.54 -22.85
N LYS A 101 26.65 20.96 -23.76
CA LYS A 101 26.48 21.16 -25.21
C LYS A 101 25.46 20.20 -25.81
N LEU A 102 25.08 19.17 -25.08
CA LEU A 102 24.11 18.16 -25.50
C LEU A 102 22.75 18.48 -24.90
N SER A 103 21.78 18.76 -25.75
CA SER A 103 20.41 19.03 -25.34
C SER A 103 19.41 18.48 -26.34
N GLY A 104 18.21 18.14 -25.83
CA GLY A 104 17.03 17.86 -26.63
C GLY A 104 15.93 18.87 -26.31
N SER A 105 15.04 19.17 -27.26
CA SER A 105 13.97 20.14 -27.06
C SER A 105 12.65 19.66 -27.66
N VAL A 106 11.54 20.09 -27.05
CA VAL A 106 10.17 19.87 -27.53
C VAL A 106 9.36 21.15 -27.37
N VAL A 107 8.50 21.45 -28.35
CA VAL A 107 7.58 22.60 -28.27
C VAL A 107 6.28 22.14 -27.60
N ILE A 108 5.88 22.87 -26.56
CA ILE A 108 4.59 22.69 -25.90
C ILE A 108 3.68 23.86 -26.26
N THR A 109 2.48 23.55 -26.73
CA THR A 109 1.42 24.52 -27.03
C THR A 109 0.45 24.54 -25.85
N VAL A 110 0.25 25.69 -25.24
CA VAL A 110 -0.77 25.91 -24.24
C VAL A 110 -1.97 26.58 -24.88
N ILE A 111 -3.12 25.93 -24.78
CA ILE A 111 -4.41 26.44 -25.31
C ILE A 111 -5.29 26.92 -24.17
N ALA A 112 -6.33 27.73 -24.49
CA ALA A 112 -7.33 28.11 -23.48
C ALA A 112 -7.88 26.90 -22.75
N ALA A 113 -8.17 27.06 -21.46
CA ALA A 113 -8.96 26.06 -20.73
C ALA A 113 -10.33 25.94 -21.40
N SER A 114 -10.78 24.72 -21.73
CA SER A 114 -12.13 24.51 -22.24
C SER A 114 -13.13 24.91 -21.17
N GLU A 115 -14.00 25.87 -21.48
CA GLU A 115 -15.14 26.16 -20.62
C GLU A 115 -16.07 24.93 -20.65
N ASP A 116 -16.20 24.29 -19.49
CA ASP A 116 -17.19 23.24 -19.27
C ASP A 116 -18.58 23.85 -19.41
N PRO A 117 -19.42 23.51 -20.39
CA PRO A 117 -20.75 24.09 -20.57
C PRO A 117 -21.72 23.76 -19.43
N ASN A 118 -21.30 23.04 -18.37
CA ASN A 118 -22.08 22.72 -17.17
C ASN A 118 -21.50 23.29 -15.87
N GLY A 119 -20.49 24.17 -15.93
CA GLY A 119 -19.87 24.82 -14.76
C GLY A 119 -20.53 26.11 -14.30
N GLY A 120 -21.84 26.17 -14.26
CA GLY A 120 -22.63 27.21 -13.60
C GLY A 120 -22.77 26.90 -12.09
N GLY A 121 -21.66 26.79 -11.37
CA GLY A 121 -21.69 26.88 -9.90
C GLY A 121 -21.97 28.33 -9.53
N GLU A 122 -23.18 28.64 -9.06
CA GLU A 122 -23.45 29.88 -8.33
C GLU A 122 -22.35 30.04 -7.27
N GLU A 123 -21.75 31.24 -7.23
CA GLU A 123 -20.81 31.62 -6.19
C GLU A 123 -21.48 31.37 -4.84
N ILE A 124 -21.03 30.36 -4.07
CA ILE A 124 -21.63 30.03 -2.79
C ILE A 124 -21.40 31.21 -1.84
N VAL A 125 -22.41 32.02 -1.65
CA VAL A 125 -22.39 33.17 -0.75
C VAL A 125 -22.75 32.69 0.65
N ILE A 126 -21.90 32.95 1.62
CA ILE A 126 -22.18 32.67 3.03
C ILE A 126 -23.16 33.72 3.50
N THR A 127 -24.29 33.27 4.03
CA THR A 127 -25.39 34.13 4.52
C THR A 127 -25.44 34.20 6.04
N ALA A 128 -24.81 33.23 6.75
CA ALA A 128 -24.65 33.28 8.20
C ALA A 128 -23.36 32.61 8.66
N ILE A 129 -22.76 33.09 9.73
CA ILE A 129 -21.65 32.48 10.47
C ILE A 129 -22.11 32.38 11.92
N ASN A 130 -22.05 31.24 12.54
CA ASN A 130 -22.30 31.03 13.96
C ASN A 130 -21.01 30.54 14.62
N LEU A 131 -20.65 31.20 15.74
CA LEU A 131 -19.47 30.86 16.54
C LEU A 131 -19.94 30.39 17.91
N GLU A 132 -19.46 29.18 18.30
CA GLU A 132 -19.68 28.66 19.65
C GLU A 132 -18.32 28.44 20.32
N PHE A 133 -18.18 29.01 21.51
CA PHE A 133 -16.97 28.87 22.32
C PHE A 133 -17.32 29.02 23.79
N THR A 134 -16.99 28.04 24.60
CA THR A 134 -17.34 27.95 26.02
C THR A 134 -16.16 27.74 26.94
N GLU A 135 -14.96 27.58 26.38
CA GLU A 135 -13.75 27.29 27.13
C GLU A 135 -13.12 28.58 27.71
N GLU A 136 -12.26 28.41 28.70
CA GLU A 136 -11.40 29.48 29.20
C GLU A 136 -10.10 29.50 28.43
N VAL A 137 -9.67 30.62 27.91
CA VAL A 137 -8.39 30.76 27.16
C VAL A 137 -7.29 31.13 28.15
N PHE A 138 -6.16 30.42 28.05
CA PHE A 138 -4.94 30.66 28.83
C PHE A 138 -3.79 31.09 27.95
N VAL A 139 -2.85 31.85 28.52
CA VAL A 139 -1.60 32.24 27.83
C VAL A 139 -0.82 30.98 27.43
N ASP A 140 -0.22 31.00 26.23
CA ASP A 140 0.59 29.95 25.59
C ASP A 140 -0.20 28.69 25.20
N PHE A 141 -1.53 28.72 25.21
CA PHE A 141 -2.36 27.59 24.78
C PHE A 141 -3.28 27.94 23.63
N ASP A 142 -3.63 26.92 22.91
CA ASP A 142 -4.49 26.97 21.74
C ASP A 142 -5.90 26.44 22.08
N PHE A 143 -6.93 27.08 21.55
CA PHE A 143 -8.32 26.72 21.77
C PHE A 143 -9.11 26.85 20.47
N SER A 144 -9.98 25.91 20.19
CA SER A 144 -10.73 25.89 18.92
C SER A 144 -12.12 26.43 19.06
N ILE A 145 -12.53 27.33 18.15
CA ILE A 145 -13.89 27.83 18.03
C ILE A 145 -14.69 26.85 17.17
N THR A 146 -15.81 26.38 17.67
CA THR A 146 -16.79 25.67 16.84
C THR A 146 -17.48 26.68 15.92
N VAL A 147 -17.34 26.46 14.61
CA VAL A 147 -17.92 27.35 13.60
C VAL A 147 -18.87 26.62 12.68
N THR A 148 -20.05 27.18 12.46
CA THR A 148 -20.99 26.71 11.44
C THR A 148 -21.37 27.84 10.50
N THR A 149 -21.65 27.49 9.24
CA THR A 149 -22.00 28.45 8.19
C THR A 149 -23.31 28.07 7.52
N GLU A 150 -24.00 29.05 6.96
CA GLU A 150 -25.11 28.83 6.02
C GLU A 150 -24.73 29.42 4.65
N PRO A 151 -24.71 28.57 3.59
CA PRO A 151 -24.87 27.12 3.63
C PRO A 151 -23.72 26.40 4.39
N THR A 152 -24.01 25.20 4.89
CA THR A 152 -23.06 24.39 5.68
C THR A 152 -21.80 24.03 4.91
N GLY A 153 -20.69 23.78 5.63
CA GLY A 153 -19.43 23.31 5.02
C GLY A 153 -18.57 24.42 4.39
N GLN A 154 -18.85 25.70 4.64
CA GLN A 154 -18.08 26.82 4.08
C GLN A 154 -17.10 27.47 5.06
N ALA A 155 -16.80 26.84 6.19
CA ALA A 155 -15.91 27.37 7.22
C ALA A 155 -14.51 27.78 6.70
N SER A 156 -14.01 27.09 5.70
CA SER A 156 -12.70 27.38 5.04
C SER A 156 -12.66 28.74 4.31
N LYS A 157 -13.81 29.33 4.01
CA LYS A 157 -13.91 30.66 3.38
C LYS A 157 -13.91 31.81 4.37
N ILE A 158 -13.93 31.52 5.67
CA ILE A 158 -13.95 32.55 6.71
C ILE A 158 -12.55 33.17 6.85
N ILE A 159 -12.52 34.50 6.83
CA ILE A 159 -11.32 35.29 7.14
C ILE A 159 -11.38 35.62 8.63
N TRP A 160 -10.34 35.17 9.34
CA TRP A 160 -10.22 35.36 10.77
C TRP A 160 -9.28 36.50 11.10
N SER A 161 -9.61 37.29 12.11
CA SER A 161 -8.75 38.34 12.66
C SER A 161 -8.99 38.53 14.14
N SER A 162 -8.00 39.07 14.85
CA SER A 162 -8.12 39.51 16.24
C SER A 162 -8.13 41.03 16.32
N SER A 163 -8.93 41.59 17.20
CA SER A 163 -8.93 43.03 17.47
C SER A 163 -7.66 43.46 18.22
N ASN A 164 -6.96 42.54 18.86
CA ASN A 164 -5.71 42.78 19.56
C ASN A 164 -4.83 41.52 19.58
N GLU A 165 -3.91 41.40 18.63
CA GLU A 165 -3.02 40.27 18.49
C GLU A 165 -1.95 40.16 19.61
N GLU A 166 -1.75 41.21 20.41
CA GLU A 166 -0.93 41.14 21.63
C GLU A 166 -1.63 40.38 22.76
N VAL A 167 -2.97 40.23 22.70
CA VAL A 167 -3.76 39.47 23.68
C VAL A 167 -4.00 38.06 23.17
N ALA A 168 -4.50 37.93 21.94
CA ALA A 168 -4.69 36.64 21.32
C ALA A 168 -4.59 36.77 19.81
N THR A 169 -4.01 35.74 19.16
CA THR A 169 -4.05 35.57 17.71
C THR A 169 -5.13 34.53 17.33
N VAL A 170 -5.56 34.55 16.08
CA VAL A 170 -6.50 33.56 15.57
C VAL A 170 -6.13 33.15 14.15
N SER A 171 -6.21 31.87 13.89
CA SER A 171 -6.00 31.32 12.55
C SER A 171 -6.96 30.15 12.34
N LYS A 172 -7.78 30.20 11.29
CA LYS A 172 -8.73 29.14 10.93
C LYS A 172 -9.66 28.70 12.07
N GLY A 173 -10.05 29.65 12.93
CA GLY A 173 -10.89 29.35 14.08
C GLY A 173 -10.16 28.86 15.33
N LYS A 174 -8.83 28.80 15.30
CA LYS A 174 -7.97 28.44 16.43
C LYS A 174 -7.44 29.72 17.08
N ILE A 175 -7.73 29.90 18.34
CA ILE A 175 -7.27 31.03 19.17
C ILE A 175 -5.97 30.58 19.85
N HIS A 176 -4.95 31.41 19.78
CA HIS A 176 -3.75 31.28 20.62
C HIS A 176 -3.70 32.43 21.63
N GLY A 177 -3.66 32.09 22.91
CA GLY A 177 -3.54 33.08 23.99
C GLY A 177 -2.10 33.60 24.09
N VAL A 178 -1.85 34.88 23.81
CA VAL A 178 -0.54 35.51 23.85
C VAL A 178 -0.25 36.18 25.19
N LYS A 179 -1.22 36.94 25.72
CA LYS A 179 -1.08 37.70 26.97
C LYS A 179 -2.47 37.89 27.62
N ALA A 180 -2.48 37.86 28.94
CA ALA A 180 -3.70 38.10 29.69
C ALA A 180 -4.37 39.46 29.32
N GLY A 181 -5.65 39.38 28.99
CA GLY A 181 -6.41 40.52 28.52
C GLY A 181 -7.71 40.11 27.85
N THR A 182 -8.41 41.05 27.24
CA THR A 182 -9.65 40.80 26.51
C THR A 182 -9.52 41.35 25.09
N CYS A 183 -9.96 40.56 24.10
CA CYS A 183 -10.03 40.99 22.70
C CYS A 183 -11.26 40.39 22.01
N GLU A 184 -11.58 40.88 20.82
CA GLU A 184 -12.58 40.29 19.95
C GLU A 184 -11.91 39.45 18.87
N ILE A 185 -12.36 38.21 18.70
CA ILE A 185 -12.06 37.38 17.55
C ILE A 185 -13.14 37.60 16.50
N ILE A 186 -12.75 37.95 15.30
CA ILE A 186 -13.64 38.35 14.21
C ILE A 186 -13.55 37.28 13.09
N ALA A 187 -14.70 36.74 12.75
CA ALA A 187 -14.90 35.81 11.62
C ALA A 187 -15.68 36.54 10.53
N LYS A 188 -15.12 36.64 9.32
CA LYS A 188 -15.75 37.37 8.22
C LYS A 188 -15.72 36.54 6.94
N ALA A 189 -16.87 36.54 6.26
CA ALA A 189 -16.96 35.97 4.89
C ALA A 189 -18.02 36.76 4.10
N ASN A 190 -17.68 37.23 2.91
CA ASN A 190 -18.52 38.15 2.12
C ASN A 190 -18.92 39.37 2.94
N ASP A 191 -20.21 39.66 3.04
CA ASP A 191 -20.77 40.75 3.85
C ASP A 191 -21.17 40.34 5.27
N VAL A 192 -20.96 39.07 5.64
CA VAL A 192 -21.27 38.53 6.97
C VAL A 192 -20.06 38.63 7.88
N GLU A 193 -20.23 39.23 9.03
CA GLU A 193 -19.23 39.36 10.09
C GLU A 193 -19.84 38.92 11.42
N GLN A 194 -19.10 38.07 12.14
CA GLN A 194 -19.44 37.61 13.49
C GLN A 194 -18.27 37.85 14.42
N LYS A 195 -18.56 38.25 15.64
CA LYS A 195 -17.56 38.56 16.66
C LYS A 195 -17.74 37.69 17.89
N LEU A 196 -16.64 37.27 18.47
CA LEU A 196 -16.58 36.53 19.72
C LEU A 196 -15.62 37.27 20.67
N THR A 197 -16.13 37.75 21.81
CA THR A 197 -15.29 38.34 22.85
C THR A 197 -14.65 37.21 23.65
N ILE A 198 -13.33 37.16 23.72
CA ILE A 198 -12.57 36.24 24.55
C ILE A 198 -11.78 36.99 25.63
N THR A 199 -11.55 36.29 26.74
CA THR A 199 -10.65 36.75 27.81
C THR A 199 -9.54 35.72 27.99
N VAL A 200 -8.34 36.15 27.72
CA VAL A 200 -7.11 35.34 27.98
C VAL A 200 -6.74 35.56 29.44
N LYS A 201 -6.59 34.46 30.15
CA LYS A 201 -6.18 34.43 31.57
C LYS A 201 -4.69 34.08 31.67
N GLU A 202 -4.03 34.56 32.74
CA GLU A 202 -2.73 34.00 33.13
C GLU A 202 -2.88 32.52 33.47
N ARG A 203 -1.83 31.77 33.19
CA ARG A 203 -1.78 30.38 33.58
C ARG A 203 -1.82 30.23 35.11
N PRO A 204 -2.64 29.34 35.66
CA PRO A 204 -2.70 29.12 37.09
C PRO A 204 -1.38 28.59 37.65
N ASP A 205 -1.16 28.79 38.96
CA ASP A 205 -0.03 28.17 39.65
C ASP A 205 -0.21 26.65 39.73
N LEU A 206 0.90 25.92 39.66
CA LEU A 206 0.91 24.46 39.71
C LEU A 206 0.60 23.98 41.14
N GLU A 207 -0.40 23.13 41.30
CA GLU A 207 -0.70 22.40 42.54
C GLU A 207 -0.09 21.01 42.52
N SER A 208 -0.20 20.28 41.42
CA SER A 208 0.38 18.97 41.18
C SER A 208 0.45 18.65 39.69
N PHE A 209 1.13 17.56 39.33
CA PHE A 209 1.03 16.97 38.00
C PHE A 209 1.15 15.45 38.06
N GLU A 210 0.73 14.76 37.00
CA GLU A 210 0.92 13.33 36.81
C GLU A 210 1.78 13.06 35.58
N LEU A 211 2.59 11.99 35.63
CA LEU A 211 3.35 11.53 34.48
C LEU A 211 2.43 10.79 33.50
N LYS A 212 2.63 11.04 32.23
CA LYS A 212 1.96 10.39 31.11
C LYS A 212 2.99 9.80 30.16
N GLY A 213 2.57 8.80 29.39
CA GLY A 213 3.42 8.17 28.38
C GLY A 213 4.41 7.15 28.94
N LEU A 214 4.24 6.67 30.19
CA LEU A 214 5.10 5.63 30.75
C LEU A 214 4.73 4.26 30.17
N HIS A 215 5.61 3.70 29.34
CA HIS A 215 5.45 2.36 28.78
C HIS A 215 6.73 1.55 28.92
N ASP A 216 6.60 0.24 29.04
CA ASP A 216 7.73 -0.65 28.87
C ASP A 216 8.13 -0.68 27.39
N ILE A 217 9.43 -0.59 27.13
CA ILE A 217 10.00 -0.55 25.77
C ILE A 217 11.07 -1.62 25.60
N ASP A 218 11.43 -1.92 24.37
CA ASP A 218 12.63 -2.71 24.11
C ASP A 218 13.84 -1.84 23.73
N THR A 219 14.98 -2.46 23.52
CA THR A 219 16.24 -1.74 23.23
C THR A 219 16.26 -1.05 21.85
N ASN A 220 15.23 -1.23 21.00
CA ASN A 220 15.09 -0.53 19.73
C ASN A 220 13.98 0.53 19.77
N GLY A 221 13.14 0.52 20.83
CA GLY A 221 12.07 1.47 21.02
C GLY A 221 12.52 2.76 21.69
N VAL A 222 11.64 3.73 21.72
CA VAL A 222 11.78 4.96 22.52
C VAL A 222 10.44 5.27 23.19
N ASP A 223 10.43 6.06 24.25
CA ASP A 223 9.22 6.46 24.95
C ASP A 223 9.18 7.97 25.14
N GLN A 224 8.06 8.61 24.79
CA GLN A 224 7.87 10.05 24.95
C GLN A 224 7.03 10.33 26.19
N LEU A 225 7.64 10.91 27.20
CA LEU A 225 6.96 11.27 28.43
C LEU A 225 6.43 12.70 28.37
N SER A 226 5.34 12.92 29.08
CA SER A 226 4.76 14.25 29.27
C SER A 226 4.18 14.38 30.69
N VAL A 227 3.69 15.57 31.04
CA VAL A 227 3.03 15.83 32.30
C VAL A 227 1.63 16.39 32.08
N GLU A 228 0.66 15.90 32.86
CA GLU A 228 -0.67 16.48 32.94
C GLU A 228 -0.82 17.27 34.24
N THR A 229 -1.05 18.56 34.14
CA THR A 229 -1.04 19.48 35.28
C THR A 229 -2.39 19.59 35.98
N THR A 230 -2.34 19.81 37.29
CA THR A 230 -3.49 20.23 38.11
C THR A 230 -3.15 21.57 38.79
N PRO A 231 -3.91 22.63 38.57
CA PRO A 231 -5.02 22.74 37.62
C PRO A 231 -4.55 22.55 36.15
N LYS A 232 -5.49 22.17 35.28
CA LYS A 232 -5.20 22.11 33.85
C LYS A 232 -4.63 23.45 33.38
N TYR A 233 -3.65 23.42 32.47
CA TYR A 233 -2.92 24.60 31.95
C TYR A 233 -2.03 25.33 32.98
N ALA A 234 -1.76 24.72 34.15
CA ALA A 234 -0.85 25.32 35.11
C ALA A 234 0.55 25.58 34.50
N LYS A 235 1.23 26.61 35.01
CA LYS A 235 2.59 26.94 34.57
C LYS A 235 3.56 25.90 35.12
N VAL A 236 4.36 25.26 34.22
CA VAL A 236 5.37 24.30 34.58
C VAL A 236 6.67 24.53 33.77
N ASP A 237 7.79 24.20 34.38
CA ASP A 237 9.11 24.12 33.75
C ASP A 237 9.76 22.81 34.22
N ILE A 238 9.59 21.75 33.45
CA ILE A 238 9.97 20.41 33.84
C ILE A 238 11.44 20.12 33.54
N GLU A 239 12.13 19.67 34.56
CA GLU A 239 13.45 19.06 34.46
C GLU A 239 13.29 17.54 34.54
N TRP A 240 13.72 16.84 33.49
CA TRP A 240 13.72 15.40 33.41
C TRP A 240 15.05 14.81 33.90
N SER A 241 14.98 13.66 34.57
CA SER A 241 16.15 12.89 34.98
C SER A 241 15.85 11.40 35.01
N ILE A 242 16.88 10.59 34.89
CA ILE A 242 16.81 9.13 34.92
C ILE A 242 17.87 8.62 35.92
N ASP A 243 17.58 7.55 36.64
CA ASP A 243 18.44 7.06 37.71
C ASP A 243 19.62 6.20 37.22
N ASP A 244 19.52 5.58 36.05
CA ASP A 244 20.58 4.80 35.41
C ASP A 244 20.81 5.20 33.94
N ALA A 245 21.73 6.14 33.74
CA ALA A 245 22.10 6.64 32.41
C ALA A 245 22.89 5.60 31.57
N GLU A 246 23.30 4.45 32.13
CA GLU A 246 23.87 3.36 31.33
C GLU A 246 22.79 2.46 30.72
N VAL A 247 21.58 2.46 31.31
CA VAL A 247 20.43 1.67 30.82
C VAL A 247 19.63 2.46 29.79
N ALA A 248 19.34 3.74 30.07
CA ALA A 248 18.67 4.64 29.15
C ALA A 248 19.06 6.10 29.38
N THR A 249 18.80 6.96 28.40
CA THR A 249 18.90 8.41 28.53
C THR A 249 17.53 9.05 28.40
N ILE A 250 17.37 10.26 28.97
CA ILE A 250 16.20 11.09 28.80
C ILE A 250 16.65 12.50 28.42
N ASP A 251 16.00 13.12 27.44
CA ASP A 251 16.33 14.47 27.03
C ASP A 251 15.42 15.52 27.69
N GLU A 252 15.64 16.78 27.38
CA GLU A 252 14.88 17.90 27.92
C GLU A 252 13.41 17.92 27.50
N THR A 253 13.04 17.21 26.46
CA THR A 253 11.65 17.08 25.97
C THR A 253 10.92 15.92 26.63
N GLY A 254 11.62 15.07 27.38
CA GLY A 254 11.08 13.86 28.00
C GLY A 254 11.15 12.62 27.11
N LEU A 255 11.96 12.65 26.04
CA LEU A 255 12.21 11.49 25.21
C LEU A 255 13.19 10.54 25.87
N VAL A 256 12.73 9.32 26.19
CA VAL A 256 13.54 8.22 26.75
C VAL A 256 14.11 7.39 25.63
N THR A 257 15.44 7.25 25.59
CA THR A 257 16.14 6.43 24.60
C THR A 257 16.90 5.32 25.33
N PRO A 258 16.55 4.02 25.10
CA PRO A 258 17.20 2.89 25.72
C PRO A 258 18.63 2.69 25.16
N LEU A 259 19.53 2.21 26.02
CA LEU A 259 20.90 1.84 25.67
C LEU A 259 21.17 0.34 25.85
N LYS A 260 20.53 -0.27 26.82
CA LYS A 260 20.58 -1.73 27.12
C LYS A 260 19.34 -2.15 27.89
N GLU A 261 19.09 -3.45 27.97
CA GLU A 261 18.05 -4.00 28.83
C GLU A 261 18.27 -3.65 30.31
N GLY A 262 17.17 -3.42 31.04
CA GLY A 262 17.20 -3.06 32.44
C GLY A 262 15.91 -2.40 32.90
N GLU A 263 15.90 -1.90 34.13
CA GLU A 263 14.82 -1.11 34.69
C GLU A 263 15.35 0.26 35.06
N VAL A 264 14.60 1.31 34.73
CA VAL A 264 14.96 2.68 35.09
C VAL A 264 13.79 3.41 35.73
N ASN A 265 14.09 4.32 36.64
CA ASN A 265 13.13 5.26 37.16
C ASN A 265 13.39 6.64 36.51
N VAL A 266 12.36 7.14 35.85
CA VAL A 266 12.35 8.49 35.28
C VAL A 266 11.68 9.43 36.25
N THR A 267 12.28 10.59 36.48
CA THR A 267 11.75 11.61 37.38
C THR A 267 11.55 12.91 36.63
N ALA A 268 10.32 13.44 36.68
CA ALA A 268 9.98 14.81 36.31
C ALA A 268 9.95 15.69 37.55
N ARG A 269 10.60 16.86 37.48
CA ARG A 269 10.61 17.85 38.56
C ARG A 269 10.28 19.22 37.99
N ASP A 270 9.29 19.88 38.52
CA ASP A 270 9.07 21.29 38.20
C ASP A 270 10.09 22.18 38.95
N LYS A 271 10.84 22.97 38.17
CA LYS A 271 11.93 23.83 38.72
C LYS A 271 11.42 24.91 39.65
N ALA A 272 10.19 25.42 39.47
CA ALA A 272 9.64 26.50 40.24
C ALA A 272 9.12 26.04 41.62
N THR A 273 8.33 24.95 41.66
CA THR A 273 7.68 24.44 42.87
C THR A 273 8.45 23.30 43.55
N ASN A 274 9.41 22.68 42.86
CA ASN A 274 10.09 21.45 43.26
C ASN A 274 9.18 20.22 43.43
N ILE A 275 7.96 20.28 42.93
CA ILE A 275 7.09 19.10 42.84
C ILE A 275 7.75 18.07 41.93
N THR A 276 7.77 16.82 42.40
CA THR A 276 8.38 15.73 41.64
C THR A 276 7.42 14.55 41.49
N LYS A 277 7.52 13.87 40.37
CA LYS A 277 6.88 12.58 40.10
C LYS A 277 7.90 11.64 39.47
N THR A 278 7.85 10.38 39.88
CA THR A 278 8.74 9.33 39.37
C THR A 278 7.90 8.20 38.82
N GLY A 279 8.28 7.68 37.67
CA GLY A 279 7.69 6.51 37.04
C GLY A 279 8.78 5.52 36.64
N LYS A 280 8.42 4.25 36.57
CA LYS A 280 9.31 3.16 36.19
C LYS A 280 9.06 2.75 34.76
N ILE A 281 10.13 2.49 34.03
CA ILE A 281 10.13 1.92 32.68
C ILE A 281 10.97 0.65 32.72
N VAL A 282 10.47 -0.45 32.17
CA VAL A 282 11.22 -1.69 31.95
C VAL A 282 11.68 -1.73 30.49
N ILE A 283 12.98 -1.91 30.31
CA ILE A 283 13.59 -2.02 28.99
C ILE A 283 13.98 -3.47 28.77
N THR A 284 13.35 -4.10 27.81
CA THR A 284 13.62 -5.48 27.41
C THR A 284 14.58 -5.54 26.24
N LYS A 285 15.23 -6.67 26.04
CA LYS A 285 16.01 -6.90 24.83
C LYS A 285 15.08 -6.89 23.62
N ALA A 286 15.43 -6.13 22.60
CA ALA A 286 14.71 -6.16 21.34
C ALA A 286 14.71 -7.58 20.76
N PHE A 287 13.56 -7.97 20.25
CA PHE A 287 13.40 -9.26 19.61
C PHE A 287 14.21 -9.30 18.32
N ASN A 288 15.07 -10.33 18.20
CA ASN A 288 15.84 -10.57 16.99
C ASN A 288 15.48 -11.95 16.41
N PRO A 289 14.76 -12.02 15.29
CA PRO A 289 14.34 -13.29 14.71
C PRO A 289 15.51 -14.18 14.26
N ASN A 290 16.69 -13.61 14.05
CA ASN A 290 17.89 -14.37 13.69
C ASN A 290 18.57 -15.04 14.89
N GLU A 291 18.27 -14.59 16.12
CA GLU A 291 18.77 -15.21 17.36
C GLU A 291 17.85 -16.32 17.87
N VAL A 292 16.64 -16.42 17.35
CA VAL A 292 15.72 -17.52 17.70
C VAL A 292 16.20 -18.79 17.02
N GLU A 293 16.39 -19.85 17.82
CA GLU A 293 16.79 -21.14 17.29
C GLU A 293 15.63 -21.80 16.51
N PRO A 294 15.82 -22.12 15.24
CA PRO A 294 14.81 -22.81 14.46
C PRO A 294 14.61 -24.24 14.96
N THR A 295 13.37 -24.71 14.99
CA THR A 295 13.02 -26.07 15.40
C THR A 295 12.60 -26.94 14.23
N THR A 296 12.03 -26.34 13.20
CA THR A 296 11.53 -27.05 12.02
C THR A 296 11.60 -26.16 10.79
N VAL A 297 11.94 -26.72 9.65
CA VAL A 297 11.76 -26.09 8.35
C VAL A 297 10.87 -26.98 7.49
N THR A 298 9.81 -26.43 6.93
CA THR A 298 8.93 -27.14 6.00
C THR A 298 9.01 -26.49 4.62
N VAL A 299 8.85 -27.30 3.58
CA VAL A 299 8.75 -26.83 2.19
C VAL A 299 7.37 -27.17 1.66
N SER A 300 6.74 -26.21 1.00
CA SER A 300 5.43 -26.37 0.37
C SER A 300 5.46 -25.81 -1.06
N GLY A 301 4.42 -26.11 -1.84
CA GLY A 301 4.28 -25.66 -3.21
C GLY A 301 3.86 -26.76 -4.16
N ASP A 302 4.03 -26.55 -5.46
CA ASP A 302 3.68 -27.53 -6.48
C ASP A 302 4.64 -28.74 -6.46
N THR A 303 4.05 -29.94 -6.54
CA THR A 303 4.79 -31.21 -6.58
C THR A 303 5.11 -31.69 -7.99
N SER A 304 4.69 -30.94 -9.01
CA SER A 304 5.02 -31.22 -10.42
C SER A 304 5.11 -29.96 -11.26
N CYS A 305 5.92 -30.01 -12.31
CA CYS A 305 5.96 -28.96 -13.34
C CYS A 305 6.41 -29.58 -14.66
N TYR A 306 6.30 -28.82 -15.77
CA TYR A 306 6.81 -29.25 -17.07
C TYR A 306 8.20 -28.67 -17.36
N VAL A 307 8.98 -29.38 -18.17
CA VAL A 307 10.28 -28.90 -18.67
C VAL A 307 10.11 -27.51 -19.32
N GLY A 308 11.01 -26.59 -18.97
CA GLY A 308 10.98 -25.22 -19.47
C GLY A 308 10.13 -24.25 -18.63
N TYR A 309 9.36 -24.73 -17.65
CA TYR A 309 8.55 -23.89 -16.77
C TYR A 309 9.21 -23.69 -15.41
N THR A 310 8.82 -22.61 -14.76
CA THR A 310 9.22 -22.26 -13.39
C THR A 310 8.03 -22.39 -12.47
N ILE A 311 8.22 -23.00 -11.30
CA ILE A 311 7.27 -23.01 -10.19
C ILE A 311 7.92 -22.36 -8.98
N ARG A 312 7.09 -21.86 -8.06
CA ARG A 312 7.58 -21.28 -6.82
C ARG A 312 7.29 -22.20 -5.65
N LEU A 313 8.33 -22.46 -4.86
CA LEU A 313 8.26 -23.21 -3.62
C LEU A 313 8.41 -22.23 -2.44
N PHE A 314 7.85 -22.60 -1.30
CA PHE A 314 7.87 -21.81 -0.08
C PHE A 314 8.54 -22.61 1.03
N ALA A 315 9.28 -21.93 1.88
CA ALA A 315 9.76 -22.48 3.13
C ALA A 315 9.10 -21.75 4.29
N GLU A 316 8.74 -22.50 5.31
CA GLU A 316 8.30 -22.00 6.60
C GLU A 316 9.26 -22.49 7.67
N VAL A 317 9.75 -21.59 8.50
CA VAL A 317 10.67 -21.86 9.60
C VAL A 317 9.93 -21.65 10.92
N LEU A 318 9.93 -22.65 11.79
CA LEU A 318 9.33 -22.59 13.11
C LEU A 318 10.40 -22.52 14.22
N PRO A 319 10.10 -21.97 15.43
CA PRO A 319 8.81 -21.42 15.88
C PRO A 319 8.45 -20.08 15.24
N ALA A 320 7.20 -19.68 15.44
CA ALA A 320 6.75 -18.32 15.07
C ALA A 320 7.71 -17.26 15.64
N GLY A 321 8.06 -16.28 14.82
CA GLY A 321 9.02 -15.22 15.17
C GLY A 321 10.48 -15.51 14.78
N VAL A 322 10.85 -16.73 14.38
CA VAL A 322 12.19 -16.99 13.82
C VAL A 322 12.31 -16.38 12.42
N SER A 323 13.54 -15.99 12.03
CA SER A 323 13.79 -15.51 10.65
C SER A 323 13.38 -16.55 9.62
N GLN A 324 12.64 -16.11 8.61
CA GLN A 324 12.17 -16.95 7.52
C GLN A 324 13.20 -17.08 6.37
N GLU A 325 14.38 -16.53 6.52
CA GLU A 325 15.44 -16.68 5.52
C GLU A 325 15.92 -18.11 5.44
N VAL A 326 16.00 -18.61 4.22
CA VAL A 326 16.48 -19.97 3.92
C VAL A 326 17.42 -19.98 2.71
N THR A 327 18.33 -20.93 2.71
CA THR A 327 19.07 -21.31 1.51
C THR A 327 18.42 -22.52 0.86
N TRP A 328 18.30 -22.48 -0.45
CA TRP A 328 17.67 -23.54 -1.22
C TRP A 328 18.69 -24.47 -1.88
N SER A 329 18.32 -25.74 -2.01
CA SER A 329 19.08 -26.72 -2.77
C SER A 329 18.17 -27.69 -3.51
N VAL A 330 18.58 -28.14 -4.69
CA VAL A 330 17.86 -29.11 -5.52
C VAL A 330 18.79 -30.23 -5.99
N LYS A 331 18.36 -31.49 -5.92
CA LYS A 331 19.06 -32.68 -6.35
C LYS A 331 18.14 -33.65 -7.10
N PRO A 332 18.62 -34.39 -8.14
CA PRO A 332 19.96 -34.32 -8.70
C PRO A 332 20.18 -33.04 -9.49
N GLU A 333 21.43 -32.69 -9.69
CA GLU A 333 21.81 -31.55 -10.54
C GLU A 333 21.47 -31.82 -12.01
N GLY A 334 21.21 -30.75 -12.77
CA GLY A 334 20.93 -30.78 -14.19
C GLY A 334 19.47 -31.02 -14.58
N LEU A 335 18.58 -31.42 -13.65
CA LEU A 335 17.14 -31.52 -13.93
C LEU A 335 16.38 -30.23 -13.64
N ALA A 336 16.82 -29.46 -12.65
CA ALA A 336 16.27 -28.15 -12.30
C ALA A 336 17.33 -27.29 -11.66
N THR A 337 17.04 -25.95 -11.64
CA THR A 337 17.71 -24.95 -10.79
C THR A 337 16.69 -24.36 -9.83
N ILE A 338 17.18 -23.85 -8.70
CA ILE A 338 16.34 -23.11 -7.75
C ILE A 338 17.10 -21.86 -7.29
N ASN A 339 16.44 -20.70 -7.27
CA ASN A 339 17.03 -19.47 -6.82
C ASN A 339 16.72 -19.17 -5.33
N GLU A 340 17.27 -18.09 -4.81
CA GLU A 340 17.04 -17.65 -3.43
C GLU A 340 15.57 -17.37 -3.09
N ASN A 341 14.75 -17.07 -4.08
CA ASN A 341 13.33 -16.83 -3.94
C ASN A 341 12.47 -18.10 -3.91
N GLY A 342 13.09 -19.30 -4.01
CA GLY A 342 12.38 -20.56 -4.09
C GLY A 342 11.78 -20.83 -5.47
N GLU A 343 12.20 -20.12 -6.51
CA GLU A 343 11.74 -20.34 -7.88
C GLU A 343 12.56 -21.48 -8.50
N LEU A 344 11.88 -22.61 -8.70
CA LEU A 344 12.44 -23.80 -9.32
C LEU A 344 12.15 -23.78 -10.81
N THR A 345 13.20 -23.71 -11.63
CA THR A 345 13.12 -23.78 -13.09
C THR A 345 13.48 -25.19 -13.55
N ALA A 346 12.53 -25.84 -14.23
CA ALA A 346 12.69 -27.21 -14.74
C ALA A 346 13.50 -27.22 -16.03
N LEU A 347 14.61 -27.98 -16.07
CA LEU A 347 15.53 -28.09 -17.22
C LEU A 347 15.35 -29.38 -18.00
N ALA A 348 15.07 -30.50 -17.32
CA ALA A 348 14.86 -31.81 -17.92
C ALA A 348 13.89 -32.65 -17.08
N ALA A 349 13.17 -33.56 -17.70
CA ALA A 349 12.22 -34.44 -17.04
C ALA A 349 12.89 -35.38 -16.03
N GLY A 350 12.23 -35.60 -14.92
CA GLY A 350 12.67 -36.48 -13.83
C GLY A 350 12.23 -36.00 -12.47
N ASP A 351 12.51 -36.76 -11.45
CA ASP A 351 12.19 -36.40 -10.08
C ASP A 351 13.35 -35.63 -9.45
N VAL A 352 13.06 -34.47 -8.89
CA VAL A 352 13.99 -33.69 -8.07
C VAL A 352 13.54 -33.64 -6.62
N ARG A 353 14.49 -33.44 -5.74
CA ARG A 353 14.28 -33.25 -4.31
C ARG A 353 14.84 -31.91 -3.91
N VAL A 354 13.96 -31.05 -3.38
CA VAL A 354 14.28 -29.70 -2.92
C VAL A 354 14.37 -29.69 -1.41
N LYS A 355 15.33 -28.94 -0.88
CA LYS A 355 15.44 -28.65 0.54
C LYS A 355 15.64 -27.17 0.75
N ALA A 356 15.04 -26.66 1.80
CA ALA A 356 15.31 -25.36 2.38
C ALA A 356 16.08 -25.54 3.69
N THR A 357 17.08 -24.71 3.93
CA THR A 357 17.87 -24.72 5.17
C THR A 357 17.81 -23.34 5.78
N SER A 358 17.40 -23.23 7.07
CA SER A 358 17.30 -21.96 7.78
C SER A 358 18.65 -21.26 7.91
N VAL A 359 18.63 -19.93 7.85
CA VAL A 359 19.80 -19.08 8.12
C VAL A 359 19.85 -18.63 9.59
N ALA A 360 18.71 -18.63 10.27
CA ALA A 360 18.57 -18.21 11.65
C ALA A 360 19.23 -19.16 12.67
N GLY A 361 19.59 -18.64 13.81
CA GLY A 361 20.11 -19.37 14.95
C GLY A 361 21.57 -19.80 14.79
N THR A 362 22.04 -20.56 15.76
CA THR A 362 23.43 -21.08 15.77
C THR A 362 23.57 -22.42 15.07
N LYS A 363 22.44 -23.10 14.81
CA LYS A 363 22.38 -24.44 14.21
C LYS A 363 21.38 -24.46 13.06
N PRO A 364 21.84 -24.29 11.82
CA PRO A 364 20.95 -24.39 10.66
C PRO A 364 20.18 -25.72 10.63
N ILE A 365 18.88 -25.63 10.38
CA ILE A 365 17.99 -26.80 10.24
C ILE A 365 17.53 -26.86 8.79
N SER A 366 17.61 -28.06 8.20
CA SER A 366 17.11 -28.31 6.84
C SER A 366 15.74 -29.00 6.89
N SER A 367 14.89 -28.66 5.95
CA SER A 367 13.62 -29.35 5.73
C SER A 367 13.82 -30.81 5.38
N ALA A 368 12.76 -31.60 5.50
CA ALA A 368 12.64 -32.85 4.76
C ALA A 368 12.77 -32.58 3.26
N ALA A 369 13.15 -33.60 2.50
CA ALA A 369 13.27 -33.48 1.05
C ALA A 369 11.86 -33.37 0.43
N PHE A 370 11.55 -32.22 -0.16
CA PHE A 370 10.31 -31.99 -0.90
C PHE A 370 10.48 -32.49 -2.34
N LYS A 371 9.62 -33.40 -2.76
CA LYS A 371 9.69 -34.01 -4.09
C LYS A 371 8.93 -33.17 -5.09
N VAL A 372 9.57 -32.83 -6.21
CA VAL A 372 8.94 -32.25 -7.40
C VAL A 372 9.21 -33.21 -8.60
N THR A 373 8.16 -33.58 -9.30
CA THR A 373 8.23 -34.35 -10.53
C THR A 373 8.20 -33.41 -11.73
N ILE A 374 9.27 -33.45 -12.52
CA ILE A 374 9.37 -32.71 -13.78
C ILE A 374 8.93 -33.63 -14.92
N GLU A 375 7.88 -33.24 -15.60
CA GLU A 375 7.27 -33.99 -16.68
C GLU A 375 7.59 -33.33 -18.03
N VAL A 376 7.65 -34.14 -19.10
CA VAL A 376 7.60 -33.57 -20.45
C VAL A 376 6.17 -33.10 -20.70
N GLU A 377 6.03 -31.91 -21.25
CA GLU A 377 4.69 -31.43 -21.63
C GLU A 377 4.06 -32.45 -22.60
N PRO A 378 2.84 -32.91 -22.28
CA PRO A 378 2.17 -33.87 -23.15
C PRO A 378 1.89 -33.22 -24.51
N GLU A 379 1.85 -34.06 -25.57
CA GLU A 379 1.39 -33.57 -26.88
C GLU A 379 0.05 -32.84 -26.71
N PRO A 380 -0.10 -31.67 -27.34
CA PRO A 380 -1.31 -30.86 -27.21
C PRO A 380 -2.54 -31.70 -27.64
N GLU A 381 -3.55 -31.76 -26.74
CA GLU A 381 -4.85 -32.30 -27.14
C GLU A 381 -5.40 -31.51 -28.34
N PRO A 382 -6.09 -32.14 -29.29
CA PRO A 382 -6.74 -31.38 -30.35
C PRO A 382 -7.61 -30.23 -29.78
N VAL A 383 -7.56 -29.09 -30.45
CA VAL A 383 -8.35 -27.94 -30.05
C VAL A 383 -9.84 -28.26 -30.27
N PRO A 384 -10.71 -28.19 -29.26
CA PRO A 384 -12.11 -28.49 -29.42
C PRO A 384 -12.80 -27.39 -30.22
N ASN A 385 -13.75 -27.80 -31.06
CA ASN A 385 -14.62 -26.86 -31.80
C ASN A 385 -15.88 -26.58 -30.96
N LEU A 386 -16.00 -25.35 -30.49
CA LEU A 386 -17.10 -24.91 -29.63
C LEU A 386 -18.35 -24.47 -30.43
N GLY A 387 -18.38 -24.63 -31.77
CA GLY A 387 -19.57 -24.40 -32.59
C GLY A 387 -20.11 -22.97 -32.56
N GLY A 388 -19.24 -21.99 -32.35
CA GLY A 388 -19.66 -20.58 -32.23
C GLY A 388 -20.17 -20.21 -30.82
N TYR A 389 -19.93 -21.07 -29.82
CA TYR A 389 -20.34 -20.80 -28.43
C TYR A 389 -19.81 -19.47 -27.93
N LYS A 390 -20.68 -18.69 -27.27
CA LYS A 390 -20.31 -17.44 -26.63
C LYS A 390 -19.93 -17.70 -25.17
N ILE A 391 -18.63 -17.60 -24.90
CA ILE A 391 -18.07 -17.63 -23.55
C ILE A 391 -18.28 -16.24 -22.92
N VAL A 392 -18.90 -16.19 -21.74
CA VAL A 392 -19.25 -14.95 -21.05
C VAL A 392 -18.46 -14.83 -19.76
N ILE A 393 -17.73 -13.73 -19.62
CA ILE A 393 -17.07 -13.32 -18.38
C ILE A 393 -17.82 -12.10 -17.83
N MET A 394 -18.39 -12.19 -16.63
CA MET A 394 -19.11 -11.06 -16.04
C MET A 394 -18.24 -10.26 -15.07
N ASN A 395 -18.30 -8.93 -15.19
CA ASN A 395 -17.65 -7.99 -14.30
C ASN A 395 -18.61 -6.82 -13.95
N ALA A 396 -18.17 -5.93 -13.04
CA ALA A 396 -18.89 -4.68 -12.78
C ALA A 396 -18.91 -3.80 -14.05
N LYS A 397 -20.00 -3.09 -14.28
CA LYS A 397 -20.18 -2.23 -15.46
C LYS A 397 -19.03 -1.19 -15.61
N SER A 398 -18.54 -0.66 -14.48
CA SER A 398 -17.43 0.29 -14.43
C SER A 398 -16.04 -0.35 -14.62
N ALA A 399 -15.95 -1.69 -14.69
CA ALA A 399 -14.69 -2.44 -14.72
C ALA A 399 -14.60 -3.43 -15.90
N LEU A 400 -15.43 -3.28 -16.93
CA LEU A 400 -15.36 -4.12 -18.13
C LEU A 400 -14.01 -3.95 -18.83
N SER A 401 -13.50 -2.72 -18.85
CA SER A 401 -12.19 -2.38 -19.42
C SER A 401 -10.99 -2.91 -18.63
N ASP A 402 -11.19 -3.50 -17.46
CA ASP A 402 -10.11 -4.23 -16.75
C ASP A 402 -9.84 -5.60 -17.41
N ILE A 403 -10.82 -6.13 -18.12
CA ILE A 403 -10.77 -7.47 -18.72
C ILE A 403 -10.73 -7.42 -20.25
N ASP A 404 -11.59 -6.62 -20.88
CA ASP A 404 -11.75 -6.58 -22.34
C ASP A 404 -10.72 -5.64 -23.01
N PRO A 405 -9.71 -6.20 -23.73
CA PRO A 405 -8.67 -5.40 -24.37
C PRO A 405 -9.13 -4.66 -25.63
N PHE A 406 -10.35 -4.89 -26.11
CA PHE A 406 -10.90 -4.23 -27.27
C PHE A 406 -11.62 -2.91 -26.94
N LEU A 407 -11.93 -2.70 -25.66
CA LEU A 407 -12.46 -1.41 -25.20
C LEU A 407 -11.37 -0.33 -25.26
N GLU A 408 -11.79 0.89 -25.60
CA GLU A 408 -10.87 2.04 -25.68
C GLU A 408 -10.25 2.34 -24.31
N GLU A 409 -11.05 2.22 -23.25
CA GLU A 409 -10.69 2.48 -21.86
C GLU A 409 -9.75 1.42 -21.27
N TYR A 410 -9.45 0.33 -21.97
CA TYR A 410 -8.50 -0.66 -21.48
C TYR A 410 -7.11 -0.06 -21.30
N LYS A 411 -6.62 -0.01 -20.07
CA LYS A 411 -5.35 0.59 -19.67
C LYS A 411 -4.25 -0.43 -19.40
N GLY A 412 -4.51 -1.72 -19.58
CA GLY A 412 -3.49 -2.76 -19.38
C GLY A 412 -2.35 -2.62 -20.40
N VAL A 413 -1.13 -2.75 -19.89
CA VAL A 413 0.11 -2.69 -20.71
C VAL A 413 0.28 -3.90 -21.63
N ASP A 414 -0.58 -4.90 -21.48
CA ASP A 414 -0.62 -6.14 -22.26
C ASP A 414 -1.64 -6.09 -23.43
N LYS A 415 -2.24 -4.93 -23.71
CA LYS A 415 -3.36 -4.76 -24.65
C LYS A 415 -3.16 -5.50 -25.99
N ILE A 416 -2.08 -5.22 -26.68
CA ILE A 416 -1.83 -5.77 -28.02
C ILE A 416 -1.61 -7.30 -27.99
N TYR A 417 -0.93 -7.81 -26.99
CA TYR A 417 -0.66 -9.24 -26.83
C TYR A 417 -1.94 -9.99 -26.46
N LYS A 418 -2.76 -9.40 -25.59
CA LYS A 418 -4.04 -9.96 -25.17
C LYS A 418 -5.07 -9.94 -26.30
N GLN A 419 -5.12 -8.90 -27.10
CA GLN A 419 -5.96 -8.83 -28.31
C GLN A 419 -5.60 -9.95 -29.28
N ARG A 420 -4.29 -10.14 -29.52
CA ARG A 420 -3.81 -11.22 -30.40
C ARG A 420 -4.20 -12.59 -29.85
N ALA A 421 -3.89 -12.86 -28.58
CA ALA A 421 -4.21 -14.15 -27.96
C ALA A 421 -5.73 -14.42 -27.97
N TRP A 422 -6.54 -13.42 -27.68
CA TRP A 422 -7.99 -13.50 -27.69
C TRP A 422 -8.54 -13.87 -29.07
N SER A 423 -8.10 -13.16 -30.12
CA SER A 423 -8.54 -13.43 -31.49
C SER A 423 -8.14 -14.83 -31.99
N GLU A 424 -6.92 -15.28 -31.67
CA GLU A 424 -6.46 -16.63 -32.02
C GLU A 424 -7.26 -17.72 -31.30
N ILE A 425 -7.65 -17.50 -30.05
CA ILE A 425 -8.51 -18.44 -29.31
C ILE A 425 -9.91 -18.48 -29.93
N GLU A 426 -10.50 -17.35 -30.24
CA GLU A 426 -11.82 -17.30 -30.87
C GLU A 426 -11.84 -18.06 -32.19
N GLU A 427 -10.81 -17.87 -33.03
CA GLU A 427 -10.67 -18.58 -34.30
C GLU A 427 -10.40 -20.07 -34.10
N GLY A 428 -9.42 -20.44 -33.28
CA GLY A 428 -8.96 -21.81 -33.08
C GLY A 428 -10.02 -22.70 -32.42
N PHE A 429 -10.77 -22.17 -31.44
CA PHE A 429 -11.82 -22.89 -30.73
C PHE A 429 -13.18 -22.74 -31.42
N ASN A 430 -13.31 -21.94 -32.47
CA ASN A 430 -14.59 -21.56 -33.07
C ASN A 430 -15.57 -21.10 -31.97
N CYS A 431 -15.21 -20.04 -31.23
CA CYS A 431 -16.01 -19.46 -30.17
C CYS A 431 -16.02 -17.94 -30.22
N LYS A 432 -16.79 -17.31 -29.33
CA LYS A 432 -16.68 -15.88 -29.04
C LYS A 432 -16.46 -15.70 -27.55
N ILE A 433 -15.60 -14.79 -27.16
CA ILE A 433 -15.40 -14.41 -25.75
C ILE A 433 -16.00 -13.00 -25.58
N ALA A 434 -16.82 -12.82 -24.55
CA ALA A 434 -17.43 -11.53 -24.26
C ALA A 434 -17.29 -11.17 -22.79
N VAL A 435 -17.03 -9.91 -22.50
CA VAL A 435 -17.10 -9.37 -21.15
C VAL A 435 -18.40 -8.59 -21.00
N GLU A 436 -19.24 -9.03 -20.09
CA GLU A 436 -20.58 -8.46 -19.91
C GLU A 436 -20.76 -7.90 -18.50
N PRO A 437 -21.55 -6.84 -18.32
CA PRO A 437 -21.81 -6.32 -17.00
C PRO A 437 -22.74 -7.26 -16.22
N TYR A 438 -22.49 -7.38 -14.91
CA TYR A 438 -23.51 -7.89 -14.01
C TYR A 438 -24.77 -7.01 -14.08
N PRO A 439 -25.99 -7.59 -13.94
CA PRO A 439 -27.19 -6.79 -13.88
C PRO A 439 -27.23 -5.88 -12.65
N ASP A 440 -28.02 -4.81 -12.71
CA ASP A 440 -28.05 -3.77 -11.67
C ASP A 440 -28.40 -4.31 -10.26
N ASN A 441 -29.16 -5.42 -10.20
CA ASN A 441 -29.49 -6.09 -8.94
C ASN A 441 -28.37 -7.02 -8.40
N ALA A 442 -27.26 -7.17 -9.13
CA ALA A 442 -26.09 -7.95 -8.75
C ALA A 442 -24.86 -7.05 -8.48
N GLY A 443 -25.07 -5.94 -7.80
CA GLY A 443 -24.00 -5.04 -7.35
C GLY A 443 -22.97 -5.78 -6.49
N TRP A 444 -21.76 -5.21 -6.39
CA TRP A 444 -20.66 -5.77 -5.58
C TRP A 444 -21.12 -6.02 -4.13
N GLY A 445 -20.73 -7.17 -3.58
CA GLY A 445 -21.08 -7.58 -2.22
C GLY A 445 -22.20 -8.64 -2.18
N PRO A 446 -23.03 -8.67 -1.11
CA PRO A 446 -24.01 -9.73 -0.87
C PRO A 446 -25.02 -9.94 -2.01
N ASN A 447 -25.36 -8.89 -2.74
CA ASN A 447 -26.28 -8.98 -3.87
C ASN A 447 -25.69 -9.81 -5.02
N ARG A 448 -24.41 -9.65 -5.33
CA ARG A 448 -23.70 -10.45 -6.33
C ARG A 448 -23.58 -11.90 -5.91
N VAL A 449 -23.21 -12.13 -4.64
CA VAL A 449 -23.14 -13.48 -4.07
C VAL A 449 -24.49 -14.19 -4.22
N LYS A 450 -25.56 -13.53 -3.80
CA LYS A 450 -26.91 -14.07 -3.92
C LYS A 450 -27.30 -14.37 -5.37
N TRP A 451 -27.06 -13.41 -6.27
CA TRP A 451 -27.42 -13.54 -7.69
C TRP A 451 -26.73 -14.74 -8.35
N ILE A 452 -25.39 -14.89 -8.13
CA ILE A 452 -24.65 -16.02 -8.69
C ILE A 452 -25.17 -17.35 -8.12
N LYS A 453 -25.37 -17.42 -6.79
CA LYS A 453 -25.87 -18.64 -6.14
C LYS A 453 -27.26 -19.04 -6.68
N ASP A 454 -28.19 -18.11 -6.74
CA ASP A 454 -29.55 -18.35 -7.19
C ASP A 454 -29.59 -18.87 -8.64
N ASN A 455 -28.83 -18.23 -9.54
CA ASN A 455 -28.78 -18.65 -10.94
C ASN A 455 -28.09 -20.01 -11.11
N SER A 456 -26.96 -20.23 -10.39
CA SER A 456 -26.25 -21.51 -10.46
C SER A 456 -27.08 -22.68 -9.97
N MET A 457 -27.72 -22.54 -8.83
CA MET A 457 -28.56 -23.60 -8.24
C MET A 457 -29.78 -23.97 -9.10
N ASN A 458 -30.28 -23.03 -9.89
CA ASN A 458 -31.42 -23.25 -10.79
C ASN A 458 -31.01 -23.62 -12.23
N ASN A 459 -29.70 -23.80 -12.52
CA ASN A 459 -29.16 -24.00 -13.86
C ASN A 459 -29.51 -22.88 -14.84
N LEU A 460 -29.52 -21.65 -14.36
CA LEU A 460 -29.84 -20.44 -15.11
C LEU A 460 -28.64 -19.47 -15.22
N SER A 461 -27.42 -19.97 -14.99
CA SER A 461 -26.24 -19.11 -15.05
C SER A 461 -26.09 -18.47 -16.43
N GLU A 462 -25.95 -17.14 -16.42
CA GLU A 462 -25.80 -16.33 -17.63
C GLU A 462 -24.32 -16.14 -18.04
N CYS A 463 -23.38 -16.49 -17.15
CA CYS A 463 -21.95 -16.42 -17.41
C CYS A 463 -21.23 -17.74 -17.17
N ASP A 464 -20.10 -17.92 -17.84
CA ASP A 464 -19.17 -19.01 -17.61
C ASP A 464 -18.18 -18.65 -16.49
N PHE A 465 -17.80 -17.39 -16.41
CA PHE A 465 -16.88 -16.87 -15.40
C PHE A 465 -17.44 -15.59 -14.80
N GLY A 466 -17.24 -15.43 -13.51
CA GLY A 466 -17.58 -14.22 -12.77
C GLY A 466 -16.38 -13.63 -12.04
N ILE A 467 -16.26 -12.31 -12.08
CA ILE A 467 -15.29 -11.60 -11.24
C ILE A 467 -15.87 -11.47 -9.84
N VAL A 468 -15.18 -12.06 -8.86
CA VAL A 468 -15.62 -12.18 -7.48
C VAL A 468 -14.46 -11.92 -6.50
N ALA A 469 -14.79 -11.67 -5.24
CA ALA A 469 -13.81 -11.65 -4.16
C ALA A 469 -13.50 -13.07 -3.65
N ALA A 470 -12.27 -13.33 -3.25
CA ALA A 470 -11.84 -14.59 -2.66
C ALA A 470 -12.63 -14.92 -1.37
N ALA A 471 -12.99 -13.89 -0.63
CA ALA A 471 -13.84 -13.92 0.53
C ALA A 471 -15.17 -14.63 0.34
N TRP A 472 -15.77 -14.49 -0.83
CA TRP A 472 -17.08 -15.09 -1.12
C TRP A 472 -16.96 -16.52 -1.63
N LEU A 473 -15.73 -17.01 -1.86
CA LEU A 473 -15.52 -18.29 -2.54
C LEU A 473 -16.06 -19.47 -1.73
N SER A 474 -15.94 -19.46 -0.40
CA SER A 474 -16.51 -20.50 0.48
C SER A 474 -18.03 -20.60 0.35
N ASP A 475 -18.72 -19.47 0.23
CA ASP A 475 -20.16 -19.39 0.01
C ASP A 475 -20.58 -19.99 -1.32
N PHE A 476 -19.83 -19.69 -2.39
CA PHE A 476 -20.08 -20.27 -3.71
C PHE A 476 -19.85 -21.77 -3.74
N VAL A 477 -18.75 -22.23 -3.13
CA VAL A 477 -18.41 -23.66 -3.05
C VAL A 477 -19.44 -24.43 -2.25
N SER A 478 -19.83 -23.93 -1.08
CA SER A 478 -20.85 -24.54 -0.21
C SER A 478 -22.23 -24.64 -0.89
N ALA A 479 -22.56 -23.66 -1.72
CA ALA A 479 -23.80 -23.66 -2.52
C ALA A 479 -23.71 -24.47 -3.83
N GLY A 480 -22.54 -25.02 -4.16
CA GLY A 480 -22.32 -25.69 -5.46
C GLY A 480 -22.32 -24.71 -6.65
N ALA A 481 -22.11 -23.41 -6.42
CA ALA A 481 -22.17 -22.37 -7.45
C ALA A 481 -20.82 -22.14 -8.15
N ALA A 482 -19.75 -22.75 -7.68
CA ALA A 482 -18.41 -22.72 -8.28
C ALA A 482 -18.03 -24.09 -8.88
N VAL A 483 -17.35 -24.08 -10.00
CA VAL A 483 -16.82 -25.30 -10.65
C VAL A 483 -15.42 -25.61 -10.10
N ASP A 484 -15.19 -26.84 -9.63
CA ASP A 484 -13.85 -27.34 -9.29
C ASP A 484 -12.99 -27.40 -10.56
N THR A 485 -12.09 -26.45 -10.69
CA THR A 485 -11.18 -26.34 -11.85
C THR A 485 -9.82 -27.03 -11.65
N THR A 486 -9.60 -27.71 -10.52
CA THR A 486 -8.30 -28.32 -10.16
C THR A 486 -7.75 -29.20 -11.28
N ARG A 487 -8.59 -30.08 -11.85
CA ARG A 487 -8.17 -30.98 -12.94
C ARG A 487 -7.97 -30.24 -14.26
N PHE A 488 -8.78 -29.21 -14.52
CA PHE A 488 -8.64 -28.41 -15.72
C PHE A 488 -7.37 -27.56 -15.67
N PHE A 489 -7.11 -26.96 -14.51
CA PHE A 489 -5.87 -26.20 -14.31
C PHE A 489 -4.62 -27.09 -14.39
N LYS A 490 -4.67 -28.31 -13.82
CA LYS A 490 -3.57 -29.27 -13.98
C LYS A 490 -3.29 -29.58 -15.46
N ALA A 491 -4.34 -29.70 -16.29
CA ALA A 491 -4.18 -30.01 -17.71
C ALA A 491 -3.74 -28.80 -18.55
N TYR A 492 -4.25 -27.62 -18.27
CA TYR A 492 -4.10 -26.45 -19.18
C TYR A 492 -3.46 -25.23 -18.54
N GLY A 493 -3.35 -25.18 -17.22
CA GLY A 493 -2.77 -24.02 -16.49
C GLY A 493 -1.25 -24.04 -16.39
N LYS A 494 -0.62 -25.20 -16.72
CA LYS A 494 0.84 -25.38 -16.72
C LYS A 494 1.52 -24.94 -15.44
N ASN A 495 0.80 -24.99 -14.32
CA ASN A 495 1.20 -24.46 -13.01
C ASN A 495 1.57 -22.95 -13.00
N GLN A 496 1.12 -22.21 -14.00
CA GLN A 496 1.37 -20.77 -14.12
C GLN A 496 0.32 -19.99 -13.35
N ILE A 497 0.43 -19.94 -12.03
CA ILE A 497 -0.46 -19.20 -11.13
C ILE A 497 0.36 -18.57 -10.01
N GLU A 498 0.11 -17.29 -9.72
CA GLU A 498 0.72 -16.64 -8.56
C GLU A 498 0.24 -17.32 -7.27
N PRO A 499 1.17 -17.63 -6.34
CA PRO A 499 0.84 -18.39 -5.14
C PRO A 499 -0.25 -17.79 -4.27
N SER A 500 -0.23 -16.49 -4.05
CA SER A 500 -1.28 -15.79 -3.29
C SER A 500 -2.63 -15.85 -4.00
N LEU A 501 -2.66 -15.69 -5.33
CA LEU A 501 -3.86 -15.88 -6.13
C LEU A 501 -4.37 -17.34 -6.08
N ARG A 502 -3.45 -18.32 -6.12
CA ARG A 502 -3.81 -19.72 -5.95
C ARG A 502 -4.46 -19.94 -4.59
N GLU A 503 -3.83 -19.43 -3.52
CA GLU A 503 -4.37 -19.55 -2.17
C GLU A 503 -5.74 -18.87 -2.09
N GLY A 504 -5.90 -17.63 -2.57
CA GLY A 504 -7.18 -16.93 -2.66
C GLY A 504 -8.26 -17.77 -3.38
N GLY A 505 -7.89 -18.37 -4.52
CA GLY A 505 -8.77 -19.16 -5.37
C GLY A 505 -9.05 -20.60 -4.92
N MET A 506 -8.55 -21.04 -3.75
CA MET A 506 -8.71 -22.43 -3.26
C MET A 506 -9.65 -22.50 -2.04
N ILE A 507 -10.47 -23.54 -2.00
CA ILE A 507 -11.24 -23.99 -0.83
C ILE A 507 -11.09 -25.51 -0.74
N HIS A 508 -10.83 -26.05 0.45
CA HIS A 508 -10.66 -27.49 0.70
C HIS A 508 -9.69 -28.17 -0.27
N ASN A 509 -8.52 -27.53 -0.51
CA ASN A 509 -7.50 -27.99 -1.46
C ASN A 509 -7.94 -28.12 -2.93
N LYS A 510 -9.03 -27.48 -3.32
CA LYS A 510 -9.53 -27.43 -4.69
C LYS A 510 -9.48 -26.02 -5.24
N LEU A 511 -9.09 -25.88 -6.49
CA LEU A 511 -9.04 -24.60 -7.19
C LEU A 511 -10.36 -24.34 -7.94
N TYR A 512 -10.81 -23.08 -7.94
CA TYR A 512 -12.08 -22.67 -8.54
C TYR A 512 -11.96 -21.54 -9.56
N VAL A 513 -10.73 -21.17 -9.91
CA VAL A 513 -10.44 -19.98 -10.72
C VAL A 513 -9.62 -20.30 -11.95
N VAL A 514 -9.64 -19.37 -12.91
CA VAL A 514 -8.69 -19.27 -14.01
C VAL A 514 -7.50 -18.43 -13.56
N SER A 515 -6.31 -18.82 -13.95
CA SER A 515 -5.11 -18.05 -13.71
C SER A 515 -4.80 -17.09 -14.86
N PRO A 516 -4.54 -15.82 -14.59
CA PRO A 516 -3.99 -14.90 -15.59
C PRO A 516 -2.53 -15.22 -15.95
N GLY A 517 -1.94 -16.27 -15.35
CA GLY A 517 -0.56 -16.67 -15.51
C GLY A 517 0.42 -15.87 -14.65
N LEU A 518 1.71 -16.22 -14.73
CA LEU A 518 2.79 -15.49 -14.07
C LEU A 518 3.27 -14.35 -14.97
N SER A 519 2.60 -13.21 -14.87
CA SER A 519 2.91 -12.01 -15.65
C SER A 519 3.79 -11.05 -14.86
N GLU A 520 4.93 -10.64 -15.44
CA GLU A 520 5.83 -9.68 -14.82
C GLU A 520 5.25 -8.26 -14.73
N THR A 521 4.23 -7.95 -15.52
CA THR A 521 3.56 -6.64 -15.52
C THR A 521 2.28 -6.61 -14.69
N LYS A 522 1.79 -7.76 -14.22
CA LYS A 522 0.62 -7.81 -13.36
C LYS A 522 1.00 -7.36 -11.95
N ILE A 523 0.14 -6.54 -11.36
CA ILE A 523 0.31 -6.00 -10.01
C ILE A 523 -0.63 -6.76 -9.10
N TYR A 524 -0.08 -7.52 -8.17
CA TYR A 524 -0.79 -8.27 -7.14
C TYR A 524 -0.91 -7.51 -5.81
N PRO A 525 0.10 -6.71 -5.37
CA PRO A 525 0.01 -5.92 -4.15
C PRO A 525 -1.25 -5.09 -4.07
N TYR A 526 -1.87 -5.04 -2.88
CA TYR A 526 -3.21 -4.51 -2.72
C TYR A 526 -3.26 -3.21 -1.92
N LYS A 527 -2.82 -3.18 -0.67
CA LYS A 527 -2.95 -2.02 0.21
C LYS A 527 -1.60 -1.46 0.66
N GLY A 528 -1.53 -0.15 0.80
CA GLY A 528 -0.45 0.63 1.38
C GLY A 528 -1.00 1.89 2.01
N LEU A 529 -0.15 2.89 2.22
CA LEU A 529 -0.51 4.17 2.80
C LEU A 529 -0.52 5.28 1.74
N PHE A 530 -1.65 5.93 1.57
CA PHE A 530 -1.71 7.24 0.93
C PHE A 530 -1.23 8.31 1.91
N TYR A 531 -0.56 9.34 1.41
CA TYR A 531 -0.23 10.50 2.20
C TYR A 531 -0.44 11.81 1.42
N ASN A 532 -0.81 12.86 2.15
CA ASN A 532 -1.15 14.17 1.61
C ASN A 532 0.10 15.02 1.40
N LEU A 533 0.50 15.26 0.15
CA LEU A 533 1.64 16.10 -0.21
C LEU A 533 1.45 17.58 0.18
N GLY A 534 0.22 18.06 0.19
CA GLY A 534 -0.09 19.43 0.63
C GLY A 534 0.25 19.64 2.11
N LEU A 535 -0.08 18.67 2.97
CA LEU A 535 0.28 18.72 4.40
C LEU A 535 1.78 18.57 4.63
N LEU A 536 2.46 17.66 3.89
CA LEU A 536 3.92 17.57 3.94
C LEU A 536 4.57 18.93 3.67
N LYS A 537 4.16 19.57 2.59
CA LYS A 537 4.69 20.88 2.20
C LYS A 537 4.33 21.97 3.21
N LYS A 538 3.09 21.98 3.71
CA LYS A 538 2.60 22.97 4.68
C LYS A 538 3.45 22.99 5.96
N TYR A 539 3.83 21.81 6.45
CA TYR A 539 4.54 21.62 7.71
C TYR A 539 6.03 21.31 7.54
N ASN A 540 6.53 21.35 6.30
CA ASN A 540 7.92 21.02 5.97
C ASN A 540 8.35 19.65 6.51
N LEU A 541 7.47 18.65 6.41
CA LEU A 541 7.72 17.30 6.86
C LEU A 541 8.55 16.53 5.82
N GLU A 542 9.36 15.60 6.27
CA GLU A 542 10.10 14.71 5.38
C GLU A 542 9.15 13.75 4.64
N SER A 543 9.49 13.40 3.40
CA SER A 543 8.67 12.47 2.61
C SER A 543 8.69 11.05 3.19
N PRO A 544 7.53 10.46 3.51
CA PRO A 544 7.43 9.07 3.95
C PRO A 544 8.01 8.09 2.93
N ALA A 545 7.82 8.35 1.65
CA ALA A 545 8.38 7.53 0.58
C ALA A 545 9.91 7.62 0.52
N LYS A 546 10.49 8.79 0.81
CA LYS A 546 11.94 8.93 0.94
C LYS A 546 12.48 8.09 2.10
N LEU A 547 11.83 8.16 3.26
CA LEU A 547 12.21 7.35 4.42
C LEU A 547 12.14 5.85 4.09
N PHE A 548 11.08 5.41 3.43
CA PHE A 548 10.97 4.04 2.93
C PHE A 548 12.10 3.68 1.94
N ASN A 549 12.40 4.56 0.99
CA ASN A 549 13.46 4.32 0.01
C ASN A 549 14.84 4.20 0.66
N GLU A 550 15.07 4.92 1.76
CA GLU A 550 16.30 4.89 2.56
C GLU A 550 16.35 3.76 3.63
N ASP A 551 15.36 2.85 3.65
CA ASP A 551 15.20 1.79 4.67
C ASP A 551 15.05 2.32 6.10
N LYS A 552 14.32 3.45 6.24
CA LYS A 552 13.97 4.15 7.49
C LYS A 552 12.47 4.23 7.66
N TRP A 553 11.78 3.11 7.48
CA TRP A 553 10.31 3.03 7.55
C TRP A 553 9.87 1.86 8.40
N THR A 554 10.56 1.67 9.54
CA THR A 554 10.21 0.66 10.53
C THR A 554 8.98 1.07 11.34
N TYR A 555 8.45 0.17 12.17
CA TYR A 555 7.36 0.50 13.11
C TYR A 555 7.74 1.69 13.99
N ASP A 556 8.96 1.70 14.54
CA ASP A 556 9.43 2.77 15.40
C ASP A 556 9.65 4.08 14.62
N ASP A 557 10.24 4.02 13.42
CA ASP A 557 10.37 5.20 12.57
C ASP A 557 9.00 5.83 12.27
N PHE A 558 7.99 5.00 12.00
CA PHE A 558 6.63 5.47 11.73
C PHE A 558 6.00 6.12 12.97
N VAL A 559 6.15 5.52 14.14
CA VAL A 559 5.68 6.10 15.42
C VAL A 559 6.33 7.46 15.66
N GLN A 560 7.66 7.55 15.57
CA GLN A 560 8.40 8.79 15.77
C GLN A 560 8.01 9.85 14.75
N TYR A 561 7.88 9.45 13.49
CA TYR A 561 7.40 10.34 12.45
C TYR A 561 6.02 10.90 12.76
N CYS A 562 5.07 10.05 13.18
CA CYS A 562 3.71 10.49 13.51
C CYS A 562 3.69 11.46 14.70
N ILE A 563 4.44 11.17 15.77
CA ILE A 563 4.54 12.03 16.94
C ILE A 563 5.14 13.39 16.57
N ALA A 564 6.25 13.39 15.84
CA ALA A 564 6.92 14.62 15.42
C ALA A 564 6.04 15.45 14.47
N ALA A 565 5.38 14.82 13.52
CA ALA A 565 4.48 15.49 12.60
C ALA A 565 3.29 16.14 13.35
N GLN A 566 2.65 15.41 14.27
CA GLN A 566 1.52 15.95 15.04
C GLN A 566 1.92 17.17 15.88
N SER A 567 3.13 17.19 16.41
CA SER A 567 3.60 18.31 17.23
C SER A 567 3.65 19.65 16.49
N VAL A 568 3.68 19.62 15.15
CA VAL A 568 3.73 20.83 14.30
C VAL A 568 2.45 21.05 13.51
N MET A 569 1.52 20.09 13.48
CA MET A 569 0.27 20.18 12.76
C MET A 569 -0.79 20.94 13.56
N ALA A 570 -1.81 21.46 12.88
CA ALA A 570 -2.93 22.13 13.53
C ALA A 570 -3.78 21.12 14.33
N GLU A 571 -4.45 21.58 15.36
CA GLU A 571 -5.21 20.74 16.29
C GLU A 571 -6.37 19.96 15.63
N ASP A 572 -6.91 20.49 14.54
CA ASP A 572 -7.94 19.84 13.73
C ASP A 572 -7.41 19.07 12.53
N GLU A 573 -6.10 18.89 12.47
CA GLU A 573 -5.39 18.08 11.48
C GLU A 573 -4.65 16.93 12.17
N TYR A 574 -4.75 15.76 11.61
CA TYR A 574 -4.24 14.53 12.18
C TYR A 574 -3.17 13.89 11.28
N VAL A 575 -2.22 13.22 11.88
CA VAL A 575 -1.24 12.48 11.08
C VAL A 575 -1.87 11.23 10.50
N VAL A 576 -2.70 10.52 11.26
CA VAL A 576 -3.32 9.27 10.82
C VAL A 576 -4.84 9.37 10.86
N ALA A 577 -5.50 8.84 9.84
CA ALA A 577 -6.94 8.65 9.82
C ALA A 577 -7.32 7.32 9.17
N GLY A 578 -8.50 6.82 9.50
CA GLY A 578 -9.04 5.57 8.99
C GLY A 578 -8.91 4.41 9.96
N ALA A 579 -9.42 3.25 9.56
CA ALA A 579 -9.59 2.08 10.42
C ALA A 579 -8.25 1.52 10.94
N SER A 580 -8.13 1.43 12.27
CA SER A 580 -6.97 0.87 12.95
C SER A 580 -6.70 -0.59 12.53
N SER A 581 -7.75 -1.33 12.22
CA SER A 581 -7.68 -2.70 11.71
C SER A 581 -6.94 -2.82 10.38
N ILE A 582 -7.12 -1.86 9.46
CA ILE A 582 -6.44 -1.85 8.16
C ILE A 582 -4.95 -1.59 8.34
N LEU A 583 -4.59 -0.62 9.20
CA LEU A 583 -3.19 -0.32 9.47
C LEU A 583 -2.52 -1.51 10.19
N TRP A 584 -3.15 -2.07 11.22
CA TRP A 584 -2.64 -3.22 11.94
C TRP A 584 -2.38 -4.41 11.02
N ALA A 585 -3.39 -4.81 10.24
CA ALA A 585 -3.25 -5.93 9.30
C ALA A 585 -2.17 -5.65 8.24
N GLY A 586 -2.11 -4.42 7.71
CA GLY A 586 -1.07 -4.03 6.75
C GLY A 586 0.33 -4.10 7.32
N MET A 587 0.54 -3.62 8.54
CA MET A 587 1.83 -3.69 9.25
C MET A 587 2.23 -5.13 9.54
N VAL A 588 1.31 -5.97 10.02
CA VAL A 588 1.57 -7.39 10.29
C VAL A 588 1.90 -8.15 9.00
N ASN A 589 1.18 -7.89 7.93
CA ASN A 589 1.50 -8.47 6.61
C ASN A 589 2.85 -7.97 6.08
N ALA A 590 3.23 -6.72 6.36
CA ALA A 590 4.55 -6.19 6.03
C ALA A 590 5.68 -6.97 6.75
N ALA A 591 5.43 -7.48 7.93
CA ALA A 591 6.33 -8.40 8.62
C ALA A 591 6.39 -9.82 8.03
N GLY A 592 5.60 -10.11 6.99
CA GLY A 592 5.50 -11.44 6.39
C GLY A 592 4.59 -12.40 7.16
N VAL A 593 3.86 -11.92 8.15
CA VAL A 593 2.94 -12.70 8.98
C VAL A 593 1.51 -12.54 8.45
N LYS A 594 0.80 -13.65 8.33
CA LYS A 594 -0.64 -13.65 8.07
C LYS A 594 -1.37 -13.62 9.41
N LEU A 595 -2.31 -12.72 9.58
CA LEU A 595 -3.18 -12.73 10.76
C LEU A 595 -4.07 -13.97 10.77
N SER A 596 -4.45 -14.46 9.59
CA SER A 596 -5.19 -15.70 9.43
C SER A 596 -4.64 -16.52 8.25
N ASP A 597 -4.45 -17.80 8.45
CA ASP A 597 -3.97 -18.72 7.41
C ASP A 597 -5.00 -19.83 7.17
N LYS A 598 -5.65 -19.80 6.02
CA LYS A 598 -6.68 -20.79 5.66
C LYS A 598 -6.12 -22.14 5.21
N VAL A 599 -4.82 -22.26 5.00
CA VAL A 599 -4.17 -23.54 4.68
C VAL A 599 -3.90 -24.32 5.95
N THR A 600 -3.34 -23.66 6.96
CA THR A 600 -3.04 -24.27 8.28
C THR A 600 -4.19 -24.16 9.27
N ILE A 601 -5.22 -23.36 8.96
CA ILE A 601 -6.34 -23.03 9.85
C ILE A 601 -5.85 -22.49 11.18
N THR A 602 -5.03 -21.45 11.12
CA THR A 602 -4.42 -20.80 12.28
C THR A 602 -4.69 -19.30 12.28
N LEU A 603 -4.68 -18.71 13.48
CA LEU A 603 -4.68 -17.27 13.70
C LEU A 603 -3.34 -16.89 14.35
N ASN A 604 -2.86 -15.69 14.06
CA ASN A 604 -1.59 -15.17 14.57
C ASN A 604 -1.78 -13.81 15.27
N PHE A 605 -2.88 -13.63 15.99
CA PHE A 605 -3.19 -12.38 16.70
C PHE A 605 -2.19 -12.07 17.81
N THR A 606 -1.71 -13.14 18.50
CA THR A 606 -0.72 -13.04 19.57
C THR A 606 0.72 -13.21 19.09
N HIS A 607 0.95 -13.27 17.77
CA HIS A 607 2.29 -13.27 17.22
C HIS A 607 3.04 -11.98 17.60
N THR A 608 4.34 -12.07 17.87
CA THR A 608 5.17 -10.92 18.28
C THR A 608 4.93 -9.68 17.43
N TYR A 609 5.00 -9.79 16.10
CA TYR A 609 4.79 -8.65 15.21
C TYR A 609 3.35 -8.13 15.20
N SER A 610 2.36 -8.98 15.50
CA SER A 610 0.98 -8.54 15.66
C SER A 610 0.81 -7.65 16.90
N LEU A 611 1.46 -8.05 18.00
CA LEU A 611 1.46 -7.28 19.25
C LEU A 611 2.29 -5.99 19.12
N GLU A 612 3.45 -6.05 18.49
CA GLU A 612 4.30 -4.86 18.23
C GLU A 612 3.57 -3.83 17.37
N ALA A 613 2.95 -4.25 16.26
CA ALA A 613 2.15 -3.37 15.42
C ALA A 613 1.00 -2.72 16.21
N ALA A 614 0.28 -3.49 17.03
CA ALA A 614 -0.80 -2.96 17.86
C ALA A 614 -0.31 -1.91 18.87
N ARG A 615 0.83 -2.18 19.51
CA ARG A 615 1.47 -1.21 20.42
C ARG A 615 1.94 0.05 19.70
N ALA A 616 2.52 -0.09 18.51
CA ALA A 616 2.95 1.05 17.70
C ALA A 616 1.75 1.96 17.35
N LEU A 617 0.64 1.38 16.91
CA LEU A 617 -0.58 2.14 16.60
C LEU A 617 -1.18 2.82 17.84
N ARG A 618 -1.14 2.16 19.00
CA ARG A 618 -1.56 2.75 20.27
C ARG A 618 -0.74 3.99 20.61
N LYS A 619 0.60 3.93 20.51
CA LYS A 619 1.49 5.08 20.77
C LYS A 619 1.11 6.29 19.89
N ILE A 620 0.81 6.06 18.61
CA ILE A 620 0.36 7.10 17.68
C ILE A 620 -0.96 7.73 18.15
N TYR A 621 -1.91 6.91 18.60
CA TYR A 621 -3.19 7.40 19.10
C TYR A 621 -3.03 8.19 20.41
N GLU A 622 -2.25 7.68 21.36
CA GLU A 622 -1.99 8.34 22.65
C GLU A 622 -1.28 9.69 22.50
N ALA A 623 -0.48 9.84 21.45
CA ALA A 623 0.14 11.11 21.08
C ALA A 623 -0.83 12.12 20.42
N GLY A 624 -2.12 11.77 20.30
CA GLY A 624 -3.13 12.62 19.64
C GLY A 624 -2.99 12.71 18.12
N ALA A 625 -2.13 11.86 17.53
CA ALA A 625 -1.81 11.89 16.10
C ALA A 625 -2.84 11.14 15.22
N TRP A 626 -3.86 10.57 15.81
CA TRP A 626 -4.92 9.83 15.11
C TRP A 626 -6.26 10.54 15.22
N ASP A 627 -6.98 10.67 14.10
CA ASP A 627 -8.34 11.18 14.11
C ASP A 627 -9.28 10.21 14.87
N PRO A 628 -9.76 10.58 16.08
CA PRO A 628 -10.57 9.70 16.91
C PRO A 628 -11.96 9.41 16.33
N ASN A 629 -12.43 10.25 15.41
CA ASN A 629 -13.74 10.10 14.78
C ASN A 629 -13.71 9.12 13.62
N ASN A 630 -12.52 8.78 13.11
CA ASN A 630 -12.33 7.89 11.96
C ASN A 630 -11.55 6.60 12.28
N ILE A 631 -11.31 6.26 13.53
CA ILE A 631 -10.49 5.10 13.95
C ILE A 631 -11.02 3.72 13.48
N ASP A 632 -12.29 3.63 13.14
CA ASP A 632 -12.97 2.44 12.59
C ASP A 632 -13.64 2.71 11.23
N THR A 633 -13.32 3.85 10.60
CA THR A 633 -13.91 4.24 9.32
C THR A 633 -13.10 3.62 8.17
N VAL A 634 -13.77 2.88 7.30
CA VAL A 634 -13.16 2.29 6.10
C VAL A 634 -12.80 3.34 5.04
N GLU A 635 -11.86 3.03 4.20
CA GLU A 635 -11.09 3.91 3.30
C GLU A 635 -11.89 4.98 2.55
N GLN A 636 -13.04 4.63 2.01
CA GLN A 636 -13.84 5.53 1.16
C GLN A 636 -14.72 6.51 1.95
N LYS A 637 -14.66 6.48 3.27
CA LYS A 637 -15.52 7.27 4.14
C LYS A 637 -14.75 8.12 5.17
N VAL A 638 -13.42 8.14 5.06
CA VAL A 638 -12.55 8.88 5.98
C VAL A 638 -12.61 10.36 5.66
N SER A 639 -13.54 11.07 6.34
CA SER A 639 -13.83 12.47 6.06
C SER A 639 -12.61 13.38 6.24
N SER A 640 -11.83 13.20 7.30
CA SER A 640 -10.66 14.05 7.56
C SER A 640 -9.59 13.94 6.46
N PHE A 641 -9.41 12.75 5.86
CA PHE A 641 -8.51 12.61 4.73
C PHE A 641 -9.10 13.22 3.44
N GLN A 642 -10.40 13.04 3.20
CA GLN A 642 -11.10 13.65 2.07
C GLN A 642 -11.09 15.19 2.14
N ASP A 643 -11.16 15.74 3.34
CA ASP A 643 -11.11 17.17 3.59
C ASP A 643 -9.67 17.74 3.62
N GLY A 644 -8.66 16.89 3.37
CA GLY A 644 -7.26 17.28 3.39
C GLY A 644 -6.70 17.58 4.77
N LYS A 645 -7.35 17.08 5.83
CA LYS A 645 -7.00 17.30 7.24
C LYS A 645 -6.23 16.13 7.87
N ALA A 646 -6.00 15.05 7.15
CA ALA A 646 -5.19 13.94 7.62
C ALA A 646 -4.00 13.70 6.69
N LEU A 647 -2.85 13.37 7.28
CA LEU A 647 -1.64 13.11 6.52
C LEU A 647 -1.65 11.71 5.91
N PHE A 648 -1.96 10.67 6.69
CA PHE A 648 -1.98 9.28 6.23
C PHE A 648 -3.36 8.66 6.27
N GLN A 649 -3.60 7.80 5.28
CA GLN A 649 -4.73 6.88 5.25
C GLN A 649 -4.30 5.56 4.58
N GLY A 650 -4.67 4.42 5.16
CA GLY A 650 -4.58 3.13 4.47
C GLY A 650 -5.49 3.09 3.25
N GLY A 651 -5.02 2.51 2.15
CA GLY A 651 -5.84 2.47 0.93
C GLY A 651 -5.36 1.48 -0.11
N GLU A 652 -6.27 1.11 -0.99
CA GLU A 652 -6.06 0.11 -2.03
C GLU A 652 -5.30 0.70 -3.23
N TYR A 653 -4.28 -0.01 -3.70
CA TYR A 653 -3.46 0.44 -4.84
C TYR A 653 -4.28 0.73 -6.11
N TRP A 654 -5.35 0.02 -6.35
CA TRP A 654 -6.16 0.23 -7.56
C TRP A 654 -6.80 1.63 -7.60
N PHE A 655 -6.96 2.31 -6.48
CA PHE A 655 -7.41 3.70 -6.45
C PHE A 655 -6.48 4.64 -7.21
N ILE A 656 -5.17 4.37 -7.19
CA ILE A 656 -4.20 5.12 -8.01
C ILE A 656 -4.51 4.95 -9.50
N ARG A 657 -5.01 3.80 -9.94
CA ARG A 657 -5.29 3.50 -11.34
C ARG A 657 -6.62 4.07 -11.83
N ASN A 658 -7.52 4.38 -10.93
CA ASN A 658 -8.85 4.87 -11.27
C ASN A 658 -8.95 6.36 -10.99
N ASN A 659 -8.50 7.17 -11.96
CA ASN A 659 -8.47 8.63 -11.85
C ASN A 659 -9.86 9.25 -11.64
N ASP A 660 -10.94 8.54 -12.04
CA ASP A 660 -12.30 9.07 -11.99
C ASP A 660 -13.00 8.77 -10.68
N ARG A 661 -12.47 7.85 -9.88
CA ARG A 661 -13.14 7.40 -8.66
C ARG A 661 -12.46 7.89 -7.40
N PHE A 662 -11.29 7.37 -7.08
CA PHE A 662 -10.69 7.61 -5.77
C PHE A 662 -10.12 9.02 -5.60
N PRO A 663 -9.35 9.55 -6.56
CA PRO A 663 -8.91 10.92 -6.46
C PRO A 663 -10.06 11.92 -6.42
N ALA A 664 -11.09 11.74 -7.24
CA ALA A 664 -12.26 12.61 -7.25
C ALA A 664 -13.07 12.50 -5.94
N ASP A 665 -13.16 11.30 -5.37
CA ASP A 665 -13.89 11.05 -4.13
C ASP A 665 -13.11 11.53 -2.89
N MET A 666 -11.76 11.53 -2.94
CA MET A 666 -10.92 11.92 -1.81
C MET A 666 -10.57 13.41 -1.79
N TRP A 667 -10.22 13.98 -2.95
CA TRP A 667 -9.73 15.36 -3.04
C TRP A 667 -10.48 16.21 -4.06
N GLY A 668 -11.55 15.69 -4.64
CA GLY A 668 -12.24 16.34 -5.74
C GLY A 668 -11.41 16.31 -7.04
N LYS A 669 -11.70 17.22 -7.97
CA LYS A 669 -11.09 17.23 -9.31
C LYS A 669 -9.57 17.51 -9.34
N ASN A 670 -8.94 17.87 -8.21
CA ASN A 670 -7.52 18.23 -8.12
C ASN A 670 -6.69 17.17 -7.40
N SER A 671 -6.92 15.93 -7.67
CA SER A 671 -6.43 14.75 -6.98
C SER A 671 -4.96 14.37 -7.20
N THR A 672 -4.12 15.27 -7.67
CA THR A 672 -2.70 15.01 -7.95
C THR A 672 -1.78 15.27 -6.75
N GLU A 673 -2.32 15.65 -5.59
CA GLU A 673 -1.53 16.03 -4.42
C GLU A 673 -1.40 14.92 -3.38
N PHE A 674 -1.24 13.70 -3.80
CA PHE A 674 -0.99 12.57 -2.90
C PHE A 674 0.30 11.81 -3.27
N GLY A 675 0.93 11.21 -2.25
CA GLY A 675 1.95 10.21 -2.40
C GLY A 675 1.44 8.84 -1.95
N TYR A 676 2.19 7.80 -2.24
CA TYR A 676 1.87 6.42 -1.84
C TYR A 676 3.13 5.69 -1.37
N VAL A 677 3.01 4.97 -0.26
CA VAL A 677 4.11 4.26 0.38
C VAL A 677 3.63 2.92 0.94
N PRO A 678 4.44 1.85 0.94
CA PRO A 678 4.13 0.61 1.64
C PRO A 678 3.89 0.83 3.14
N PHE A 679 3.19 -0.11 3.80
CA PHE A 679 3.09 -0.10 5.26
C PHE A 679 4.47 -0.22 5.91
N PRO A 680 4.67 0.38 7.09
CA PRO A 680 5.89 0.19 7.87
C PRO A 680 6.08 -1.27 8.28
N TYR A 681 7.32 -1.66 8.51
CA TYR A 681 7.74 -3.04 8.79
C TYR A 681 8.61 -3.09 10.06
N PRO A 682 8.73 -4.26 10.72
CA PRO A 682 9.65 -4.40 11.84
C PRO A 682 11.11 -4.20 11.42
N SER A 683 11.91 -3.53 12.23
CA SER A 683 13.35 -3.33 11.96
C SER A 683 14.11 -4.65 11.75
N THR A 684 13.67 -5.71 12.42
CA THR A 684 14.23 -7.06 12.32
C THR A 684 13.90 -7.78 11.01
N VAL A 685 12.90 -7.32 10.27
CA VAL A 685 12.52 -7.83 8.94
C VAL A 685 13.26 -7.05 7.84
N GLY A 686 13.29 -5.74 7.95
CA GLY A 686 13.88 -4.84 6.97
C GLY A 686 13.11 -4.81 5.63
N LYS A 687 13.40 -3.80 4.83
CA LYS A 687 12.72 -3.56 3.54
C LYS A 687 12.81 -4.75 2.57
N ALA A 688 13.97 -5.41 2.50
CA ALA A 688 14.20 -6.51 1.55
C ALA A 688 13.27 -7.72 1.78
N ASN A 689 12.89 -7.97 3.04
CA ASN A 689 12.05 -9.11 3.44
C ASN A 689 10.59 -8.75 3.63
N THR A 690 10.26 -7.47 3.54
CA THR A 690 8.88 -6.98 3.67
C THR A 690 7.98 -7.61 2.60
N ARG A 691 6.72 -7.86 2.99
CA ARG A 691 5.67 -8.42 2.14
C ARG A 691 4.52 -7.43 2.00
N VAL A 692 3.66 -7.69 1.03
CA VAL A 692 2.40 -6.94 0.86
C VAL A 692 1.28 -7.95 0.70
N ASN A 693 0.09 -7.64 1.20
CA ASN A 693 -1.03 -8.54 0.96
C ASN A 693 -1.46 -8.52 -0.51
N ASP A 694 -1.92 -9.67 -0.99
CA ASP A 694 -2.48 -9.83 -2.34
C ASP A 694 -3.87 -9.23 -2.43
N ARG A 695 -4.19 -8.84 -3.65
CA ARG A 695 -5.52 -8.44 -4.05
C ARG A 695 -6.42 -9.66 -4.24
N GLY A 696 -7.21 -10.01 -3.23
CA GLY A 696 -8.17 -11.11 -3.29
C GLY A 696 -9.51 -10.76 -3.96
N ASP A 697 -9.70 -9.55 -4.48
CA ASP A 697 -10.98 -8.99 -4.93
C ASP A 697 -11.26 -9.14 -6.43
N SER A 698 -10.44 -9.85 -7.19
CA SER A 698 -10.55 -9.97 -8.65
C SER A 698 -10.30 -11.39 -9.15
N LEU A 699 -10.86 -12.38 -8.46
CA LEU A 699 -10.79 -13.76 -8.91
C LEU A 699 -11.70 -13.97 -10.14
N ILE A 700 -11.18 -14.67 -11.13
CA ILE A 700 -11.95 -15.13 -12.30
C ILE A 700 -12.48 -16.52 -11.96
N MET A 701 -13.57 -16.57 -11.22
CA MET A 701 -14.18 -17.82 -10.77
C MET A 701 -15.01 -18.46 -11.90
N MET A 702 -14.84 -19.76 -12.13
CA MET A 702 -15.72 -20.49 -13.02
C MET A 702 -17.06 -20.82 -12.34
N VAL A 703 -18.15 -20.34 -12.94
CA VAL A 703 -19.51 -20.42 -12.38
C VAL A 703 -20.18 -21.72 -12.84
N SER A 704 -20.84 -22.39 -11.91
CA SER A 704 -21.65 -23.60 -12.22
C SER A 704 -23.04 -23.24 -12.76
N GLY A 705 -23.81 -24.25 -13.14
CA GLY A 705 -25.21 -24.08 -13.58
C GLY A 705 -25.37 -23.48 -14.99
N ARG A 706 -24.29 -23.45 -15.77
CA ARG A 706 -24.32 -23.04 -17.17
C ARG A 706 -24.81 -24.20 -18.04
N ASN A 707 -25.78 -23.94 -18.94
CA ASN A 707 -26.25 -24.92 -19.90
C ASN A 707 -25.38 -24.88 -21.17
N TYR A 708 -24.56 -25.90 -21.36
CA TYR A 708 -23.73 -26.02 -22.55
C TYR A 708 -24.44 -26.73 -23.69
N PRO A 709 -24.31 -26.28 -24.95
CA PRO A 709 -24.82 -27.00 -26.11
C PRO A 709 -24.06 -28.34 -26.28
N ALA A 710 -24.67 -29.26 -27.07
CA ALA A 710 -24.06 -30.55 -27.33
C ALA A 710 -22.64 -30.39 -27.95
N GLY A 711 -21.68 -31.08 -27.37
CA GLY A 711 -20.28 -31.05 -27.79
C GLY A 711 -19.42 -29.96 -27.09
N VAL A 712 -20.02 -29.07 -26.30
CA VAL A 712 -19.29 -28.07 -25.46
C VAL A 712 -19.31 -28.56 -24.01
N THR A 713 -18.15 -28.49 -23.36
CA THR A 713 -18.00 -28.85 -21.94
C THR A 713 -17.36 -27.71 -21.12
N ALA A 714 -17.61 -27.72 -19.82
CA ALA A 714 -16.94 -26.78 -18.90
C ALA A 714 -15.40 -26.85 -19.02
N LYS A 715 -14.83 -28.05 -19.26
CA LYS A 715 -13.41 -28.24 -19.49
C LYS A 715 -12.91 -27.45 -20.70
N ASP A 716 -13.66 -27.51 -21.81
CA ASP A 716 -13.26 -26.86 -23.07
C ASP A 716 -13.36 -25.34 -22.98
N VAL A 717 -14.39 -24.83 -22.30
CA VAL A 717 -14.58 -23.40 -22.01
C VAL A 717 -13.49 -22.90 -21.08
N PHE A 718 -13.14 -23.63 -20.02
CA PHE A 718 -12.01 -23.32 -19.16
C PHE A 718 -10.70 -23.27 -19.95
N ARG A 719 -10.44 -24.28 -20.80
CA ARG A 719 -9.24 -24.36 -21.62
C ARG A 719 -9.09 -23.14 -22.51
N ALA A 720 -10.13 -22.72 -23.20
CA ALA A 720 -10.10 -21.56 -24.08
C ALA A 720 -9.66 -20.29 -23.34
N VAL A 721 -10.24 -20.00 -22.18
CA VAL A 721 -9.91 -18.80 -21.41
C VAL A 721 -8.52 -18.92 -20.76
N GLN A 722 -8.16 -20.11 -20.26
CA GLN A 722 -6.85 -20.33 -19.65
C GLN A 722 -5.71 -20.18 -20.68
N GLU A 723 -5.87 -20.78 -21.88
CA GLU A 723 -4.87 -20.66 -22.95
C GLU A 723 -4.78 -19.23 -23.49
N MET A 724 -5.87 -18.46 -23.52
CA MET A 724 -5.84 -17.03 -23.84
C MET A 724 -4.88 -16.26 -22.94
N TYR A 725 -4.94 -16.46 -21.63
CA TYR A 725 -4.06 -15.78 -20.69
C TYR A 725 -2.60 -16.26 -20.84
N LEU A 726 -2.36 -17.55 -21.00
CA LEU A 726 -1.01 -18.09 -21.19
C LEU A 726 -0.38 -17.61 -22.51
N ASN A 727 -1.18 -17.55 -23.59
CA ASN A 727 -0.71 -17.04 -24.88
C ASN A 727 -0.40 -15.53 -24.80
N THR A 728 -1.15 -14.76 -24.02
CA THR A 728 -0.82 -13.33 -23.78
C THR A 728 0.60 -13.20 -23.23
N ILE A 729 0.94 -13.96 -22.20
CA ILE A 729 2.31 -13.95 -21.62
C ILE A 729 3.36 -14.48 -22.59
N LYS A 730 3.02 -15.52 -23.34
CA LYS A 730 3.92 -16.07 -24.38
C LYS A 730 4.29 -14.98 -25.39
N TYR A 731 3.31 -14.21 -25.89
CA TYR A 731 3.55 -13.16 -26.88
C TYR A 731 4.32 -11.98 -26.29
N GLN A 732 4.12 -11.64 -25.05
CA GLN A 732 4.97 -10.67 -24.35
C GLN A 732 6.43 -11.12 -24.33
N LYS A 733 6.71 -12.37 -23.97
CA LYS A 733 8.07 -12.92 -23.90
C LYS A 733 8.73 -13.10 -25.28
N GLU A 734 7.95 -13.33 -26.33
CA GLU A 734 8.43 -13.45 -27.70
C GLU A 734 8.78 -12.10 -28.34
N ASP A 735 8.24 -11.00 -27.82
CA ASP A 735 8.53 -9.66 -28.33
C ASP A 735 9.88 -9.16 -27.78
N PRO A 736 10.89 -8.95 -28.64
CA PRO A 736 12.20 -8.47 -28.20
C PRO A 736 12.18 -7.04 -27.67
N THR A 737 11.10 -6.30 -27.87
CA THR A 737 10.91 -4.92 -27.38
C THR A 737 10.18 -4.88 -26.06
N TYR A 738 9.66 -6.01 -25.56
CA TYR A 738 8.97 -6.11 -24.29
C TYR A 738 9.90 -5.82 -23.11
N ASN A 739 9.61 -4.74 -22.39
CA ASN A 739 10.36 -4.33 -21.21
C ASN A 739 9.41 -4.14 -20.04
N PRO A 740 9.20 -5.17 -19.22
CA PRO A 740 8.24 -5.12 -18.11
C PRO A 740 8.59 -4.04 -17.06
N ALA A 741 9.88 -3.78 -16.83
CA ALA A 741 10.30 -2.75 -15.89
C ALA A 741 9.91 -1.34 -16.36
N GLU A 742 10.09 -1.06 -17.64
CA GLU A 742 9.68 0.21 -18.27
C GLU A 742 8.16 0.37 -18.27
N LEU A 743 7.44 -0.71 -18.61
CA LEU A 743 5.98 -0.69 -18.60
C LEU A 743 5.40 -0.44 -17.20
N LYS A 744 5.97 -1.08 -16.16
CA LYS A 744 5.61 -0.80 -14.76
C LYS A 744 5.91 0.66 -14.39
N TYR A 745 7.12 1.12 -14.69
CA TYR A 745 7.51 2.51 -14.45
C TYR A 745 6.49 3.48 -15.08
N ASN A 746 6.20 3.33 -16.37
CA ASN A 746 5.26 4.17 -17.09
C ASN A 746 3.84 4.13 -16.50
N SER A 747 3.41 2.98 -15.99
CA SER A 747 2.10 2.84 -15.33
C SER A 747 1.99 3.62 -14.01
N VAL A 748 3.11 3.83 -13.33
CA VAL A 748 3.18 4.56 -12.06
C VAL A 748 3.30 6.07 -12.29
N VAL A 749 4.25 6.49 -13.14
CA VAL A 749 4.55 7.93 -13.34
C VAL A 749 3.41 8.71 -13.99
N THR A 750 2.47 8.04 -14.64
CA THR A 750 1.26 8.69 -15.15
C THR A 750 0.26 9.09 -14.07
N ARG A 751 0.50 8.72 -12.82
CA ARG A 751 -0.49 8.83 -11.72
C ARG A 751 0.09 9.30 -10.40
N VAL A 752 1.37 9.15 -10.20
CA VAL A 752 2.11 9.57 -9.01
C VAL A 752 3.20 10.53 -9.48
N ASP A 753 3.16 11.76 -9.00
CA ASP A 753 4.03 12.85 -9.45
C ASP A 753 5.26 13.05 -8.57
N ASP A 754 5.18 12.67 -7.29
CA ASP A 754 6.29 12.80 -6.35
C ASP A 754 7.39 11.76 -6.65
N PRO A 755 8.64 12.18 -6.94
CA PRO A 755 9.72 11.26 -7.35
C PRO A 755 10.00 10.16 -6.33
N GLU A 756 9.95 10.46 -5.04
CA GLU A 756 10.17 9.48 -3.97
C GLU A 756 9.03 8.47 -3.91
N SER A 757 7.79 8.96 -4.06
CA SER A 757 6.59 8.14 -4.16
C SER A 757 6.62 7.22 -5.38
N ILE A 758 7.12 7.69 -6.52
CA ILE A 758 7.28 6.86 -7.72
C ILE A 758 8.17 5.65 -7.42
N LEU A 759 9.32 5.85 -6.79
CA LEU A 759 10.24 4.76 -6.44
C LEU A 759 9.62 3.78 -5.44
N ALA A 760 8.98 4.29 -4.39
CA ALA A 760 8.30 3.48 -3.39
C ALA A 760 7.13 2.69 -4.01
N THR A 761 6.36 3.30 -4.92
CA THR A 761 5.24 2.66 -5.63
C THR A 761 5.73 1.59 -6.61
N ILE A 762 6.84 1.81 -7.31
CA ILE A 762 7.45 0.81 -8.19
C ILE A 762 7.91 -0.40 -7.36
N TRP A 763 8.55 -0.16 -6.22
CA TRP A 763 8.91 -1.22 -5.30
C TRP A 763 7.66 -1.99 -4.85
N PHE A 764 6.61 -1.28 -4.42
CA PHE A 764 5.34 -1.86 -4.00
C PHE A 764 4.74 -2.77 -5.08
N THR A 765 4.69 -2.32 -6.33
CA THR A 765 4.12 -3.11 -7.45
C THR A 765 4.92 -4.37 -7.77
N SER A 766 6.13 -4.48 -7.28
CA SER A 766 7.04 -5.62 -7.47
C SER A 766 7.25 -6.44 -6.20
N ALA A 767 6.63 -6.02 -5.08
CA ALA A 767 6.77 -6.67 -3.80
C ALA A 767 6.22 -8.10 -3.82
N ARG A 768 6.80 -8.97 -3.00
CA ARG A 768 6.27 -10.30 -2.77
C ARG A 768 4.96 -10.21 -2.02
N THR A 769 3.98 -10.99 -2.46
CA THR A 769 2.64 -10.97 -1.87
C THR A 769 2.39 -12.17 -0.96
N ILE A 770 1.52 -11.96 0.01
CA ILE A 770 0.88 -13.01 0.83
C ILE A 770 -0.63 -12.83 0.74
N TYR A 771 -1.37 -13.91 0.79
CA TYR A 771 -2.82 -13.85 0.92
C TYR A 771 -3.21 -14.03 2.39
N ASP A 772 -3.91 -13.05 2.93
CA ASP A 772 -4.42 -13.05 4.29
C ASP A 772 -5.94 -12.79 4.24
N PRO A 773 -6.76 -13.82 4.48
CA PRO A 773 -8.22 -13.67 4.44
C PRO A 773 -8.74 -12.55 5.33
N LEU A 774 -8.17 -12.35 6.50
CA LEU A 774 -8.61 -11.32 7.44
C LEU A 774 -8.39 -9.91 6.88
N HIS A 775 -7.26 -9.67 6.20
CA HIS A 775 -6.96 -8.37 5.62
C HIS A 775 -7.88 -8.04 4.44
N GLU A 776 -8.24 -9.04 3.63
CA GLU A 776 -9.13 -8.86 2.48
C GLU A 776 -10.55 -8.53 2.92
N GLU A 777 -11.08 -9.30 3.85
CA GLU A 777 -12.45 -9.20 4.31
C GLU A 777 -12.78 -7.88 5.01
N SER A 778 -11.77 -7.04 5.22
CA SER A 778 -11.93 -5.70 5.79
C SER A 778 -12.77 -5.70 7.05
N PHE A 779 -12.72 -6.81 7.81
CA PHE A 779 -13.42 -6.92 9.09
C PHE A 779 -14.95 -6.78 8.99
N GLN A 780 -15.49 -7.04 7.78
CA GLN A 780 -16.93 -6.97 7.52
C GLN A 780 -17.64 -8.31 7.74
N ASN A 781 -16.87 -9.40 7.86
CA ASN A 781 -17.41 -10.71 8.09
C ASN A 781 -17.58 -11.02 9.57
N GLU A 782 -18.51 -11.92 9.88
CA GLU A 782 -18.78 -12.31 11.27
C GLU A 782 -17.54 -12.78 12.03
N TRP A 783 -16.59 -13.45 11.36
CA TRP A 783 -15.39 -13.96 12.00
C TRP A 783 -14.24 -12.93 12.10
N GLY A 784 -14.32 -11.82 11.38
CA GLY A 784 -13.33 -10.74 11.42
C GLY A 784 -13.72 -9.54 12.28
N CYS A 785 -15.02 -9.36 12.58
CA CYS A 785 -15.50 -8.21 13.33
C CYS A 785 -14.94 -8.12 14.74
N GLU A 786 -14.72 -9.25 15.41
CA GLU A 786 -14.14 -9.29 16.76
C GLU A 786 -12.71 -8.76 16.77
N SER A 787 -11.89 -9.14 15.77
CA SER A 787 -10.50 -8.64 15.70
C SER A 787 -10.42 -7.15 15.41
N ALA A 788 -11.35 -6.62 14.59
CA ALA A 788 -11.46 -5.18 14.35
C ALA A 788 -11.84 -4.42 15.62
N THR A 789 -12.76 -4.98 16.41
CA THR A 789 -13.14 -4.42 17.71
C THR A 789 -11.98 -4.48 18.71
N ALA A 790 -11.27 -5.60 18.77
CA ALA A 790 -10.14 -5.78 19.67
C ALA A 790 -9.01 -4.77 19.37
N ILE A 791 -8.59 -4.63 18.10
CA ILE A 791 -7.54 -3.66 17.77
C ILE A 791 -7.98 -2.23 18.04
N LYS A 792 -9.25 -1.87 17.77
CA LYS A 792 -9.79 -0.57 18.15
C LYS A 792 -9.71 -0.32 19.66
N ASN A 793 -10.09 -1.31 20.47
CA ASN A 793 -10.00 -1.22 21.93
C ASN A 793 -8.54 -1.04 22.39
N ILE A 794 -7.62 -1.82 21.84
CA ILE A 794 -6.19 -1.70 22.15
C ILE A 794 -5.70 -0.28 21.87
N VAL A 795 -6.01 0.24 20.68
CA VAL A 795 -5.54 1.55 20.23
C VAL A 795 -6.20 2.69 21.01
N ALA A 796 -7.53 2.68 21.14
CA ALA A 796 -8.27 3.83 21.67
C ALA A 796 -8.43 3.82 23.19
N THR A 797 -8.44 2.65 23.85
CA THR A 797 -8.69 2.57 25.31
C THR A 797 -7.48 2.15 26.12
N GLY A 798 -6.41 1.72 25.44
CA GLY A 798 -5.22 1.25 26.11
C GLY A 798 -5.33 -0.16 26.69
N ALA A 799 -6.22 -1.00 26.15
CA ALA A 799 -6.29 -2.41 26.52
C ALA A 799 -4.96 -3.14 26.23
N ASP A 800 -4.63 -4.12 27.08
CA ASP A 800 -3.42 -4.93 26.83
C ASP A 800 -3.58 -5.78 25.57
N PRO A 801 -2.68 -5.66 24.57
CA PRO A 801 -2.83 -6.33 23.29
C PRO A 801 -2.91 -7.86 23.40
N ALA A 802 -2.06 -8.48 24.23
CA ALA A 802 -2.05 -9.93 24.35
C ALA A 802 -3.36 -10.46 24.94
N ARG A 803 -3.83 -9.85 26.02
CA ARG A 803 -5.08 -10.23 26.68
C ARG A 803 -6.31 -9.99 25.80
N GLU A 804 -6.33 -8.86 25.11
CA GLU A 804 -7.47 -8.52 24.25
C GLU A 804 -7.59 -9.52 23.12
N PHE A 805 -6.49 -9.87 22.46
CA PHE A 805 -6.49 -10.85 21.38
C PHE A 805 -6.74 -12.28 21.88
N GLU A 806 -6.10 -12.71 22.98
CA GLU A 806 -6.37 -14.01 23.59
C GLU A 806 -7.85 -14.21 23.91
N SER A 807 -8.53 -13.15 24.36
CA SER A 807 -9.94 -13.21 24.75
C SER A 807 -10.90 -13.55 23.59
N ILE A 808 -10.50 -13.29 22.36
CA ILE A 808 -11.33 -13.49 21.15
C ILE A 808 -10.84 -14.65 20.27
N GLU A 809 -9.58 -15.08 20.42
CA GLU A 809 -8.90 -15.98 19.47
C GLU A 809 -9.66 -17.30 19.25
N ASP A 810 -10.10 -17.96 20.31
CA ASP A 810 -10.83 -19.22 20.21
C ASP A 810 -12.17 -19.08 19.47
N ALA A 811 -12.89 -17.99 19.75
CA ALA A 811 -14.19 -17.73 19.12
C ALA A 811 -14.01 -17.42 17.61
N VAL A 812 -13.02 -16.59 17.27
CA VAL A 812 -12.70 -16.27 15.86
C VAL A 812 -12.20 -17.51 15.13
N LEU A 813 -11.32 -18.31 15.76
CA LEU A 813 -10.80 -19.54 15.18
C LEU A 813 -11.91 -20.57 14.89
N ALA A 814 -12.89 -20.67 15.79
CA ALA A 814 -14.04 -21.57 15.56
C ALA A 814 -14.84 -21.16 14.31
N LYS A 815 -15.13 -19.88 14.13
CA LYS A 815 -15.80 -19.35 12.94
C LYS A 815 -14.94 -19.52 11.68
N PHE A 816 -13.64 -19.22 11.79
CA PHE A 816 -12.69 -19.38 10.70
C PHE A 816 -12.60 -20.83 10.21
N ARG A 817 -12.57 -21.78 11.13
CA ARG A 817 -12.65 -23.22 10.82
C ARG A 817 -13.94 -23.58 10.10
N GLN A 818 -15.08 -23.06 10.53
CA GLN A 818 -16.36 -23.32 9.86
C GLN A 818 -16.36 -22.85 8.40
N THR A 819 -15.62 -21.79 8.09
CA THR A 819 -15.55 -21.21 6.75
C THR A 819 -14.58 -21.98 5.84
N TYR A 820 -13.45 -22.44 6.36
CA TYR A 820 -12.33 -22.92 5.54
C TYR A 820 -11.91 -24.39 5.75
N SER A 821 -12.43 -25.11 6.76
CA SER A 821 -12.06 -26.53 7.01
C SER A 821 -13.13 -27.60 6.63
#